data_ad93f6d2ad4f9be4d9d4b7ad296612f3
#
_entry.id   ad93f6d2ad4f9be4d9d4b7ad296612f3
#
_cell.length_a   1.000
_cell.length_b   1.000
_cell.length_c   1.000
_cell.angle_alpha   90.00
_cell.angle_beta   90.00
_cell.angle_gamma   90.00
#
_symmetry.space_group_name_H-M   'P 1'
#
loop_
_entity.id
_entity.type
_entity.pdbx_description
1 polymer ?
#
loop_
_entity_poly.entity_id
_entity_poly.type
_entity_poly.pdbx_seq_one_letter_code
_entity_poly.pdbx_strand_id
1 'polypeptide(L)'
;MISVESLKVEFGVKPLFSGASFVINDRDRVALVGKNGAGKSTMLKILCGMQKPTEGQVSVPNGCTVGYLPQVMVLQDNTTVKEEAQKAFADIRKLADKIDAMNRELAERTDYESEEYAELVERFTTEHDRYMMMGADNYEAEIERTLVGLGFKRTDFDRPTSEFSGGWRMRIELAKILLSKPDVLLLDEPTNHLDIQSIQWLEQFLVQSARAVVLVSHDRAFINNITNRTLEISCGKVIDYRVKYNEYVALRKERREQQLRAYENQQKEIADLKDFIERFRYKPTKAVQVQSRIKQLEKIVPIEVDEVDNSAMHLKFPPCLRSGDFPIICEDVRKDYGEHNVFSNVSLSIKRGEKVAFVGRNGEGKSTLVKCIMNEIPFDGNLKVGHNVQIGYFAQNQAQMLDESISVFDTIDRVAKGDVRLKINDILGAFMFGGEASEKKVKVLSGGERSRLAMIRLLLSPVNFLILDEPTNHLDMPSKDVLKEAIKAFDGTAIIVSHDREFLDGLVSKVYEFADGKVREHIGGIYDYLSSIDDASIAVESKPSTTPNKTEAAKASAEDTSSDKESYAERKERMKKISRLEKAVKESERKIGQMEDRLKELDEILCQPENASDMKLITEYTSTKKALDEEVEKWEENSIMLEELNIKN
;
A
#
# COMPACT_ATOMS: atom_id res chain seq x y z
N MET A 1 -10.99 -3.60 23.41
CA MET A 1 -10.51 -2.21 23.61
C MET A 1 -9.12 -2.24 24.26
N ILE A 2 -8.08 -1.69 23.61
CA ILE A 2 -6.71 -1.63 24.18
C ILE A 2 -6.40 -0.18 24.54
N SER A 3 -5.99 0.11 25.77
CA SER A 3 -5.57 1.44 26.21
C SER A 3 -4.04 1.50 26.32
N VAL A 4 -3.46 2.54 25.75
CA VAL A 4 -2.03 2.86 25.82
C VAL A 4 -1.86 4.19 26.54
N GLU A 5 -1.06 4.21 27.60
CA GLU A 5 -0.87 5.38 28.47
C GLU A 5 0.60 5.74 28.60
N SER A 6 0.94 6.96 28.18
CA SER A 6 2.27 7.57 28.32
C SER A 6 3.44 6.66 27.90
N LEU A 7 3.25 5.91 26.82
CA LEU A 7 4.20 4.90 26.36
C LEU A 7 5.51 5.56 25.89
N LYS A 8 6.64 5.06 26.40
CA LYS A 8 7.97 5.48 26.01
C LYS A 8 8.83 4.25 25.67
N VAL A 9 9.56 4.33 24.59
CA VAL A 9 10.49 3.28 24.14
C VAL A 9 11.82 3.88 23.76
N GLU A 10 12.89 3.36 24.35
CA GLU A 10 14.27 3.80 24.10
C GLU A 10 15.13 2.61 23.68
N PHE A 11 15.96 2.83 22.67
CA PHE A 11 17.05 1.94 22.29
C PHE A 11 18.36 2.77 22.29
N GLY A 12 19.17 2.59 23.30
CA GLY A 12 20.40 3.37 23.49
C GLY A 12 20.11 4.80 23.95
N VAL A 13 20.69 5.80 23.27
CA VAL A 13 20.67 7.21 23.71
C VAL A 13 19.44 7.99 23.22
N LYS A 14 18.79 7.55 22.15
CA LYS A 14 17.64 8.28 21.58
C LYS A 14 16.34 7.49 21.76
N PRO A 15 15.26 8.13 22.28
CA PRO A 15 13.95 7.49 22.32
C PRO A 15 13.40 7.32 20.88
N LEU A 16 12.79 6.16 20.62
CA LEU A 16 12.02 5.95 19.40
C LEU A 16 10.76 6.80 19.41
N PHE A 17 10.04 6.77 20.53
CA PHE A 17 8.90 7.63 20.80
C PHE A 17 8.68 7.77 22.31
N SER A 18 8.05 8.86 22.71
CA SER A 18 7.78 9.19 24.11
C SER A 18 6.40 9.80 24.29
N GLY A 19 5.73 9.46 25.43
CA GLY A 19 4.44 10.03 25.81
C GLY A 19 3.28 9.63 24.89
N ALA A 20 3.36 8.49 24.21
CA ALA A 20 2.30 8.01 23.35
C ALA A 20 1.09 7.56 24.17
N SER A 21 -0.08 8.16 23.93
CA SER A 21 -1.34 7.81 24.60
C SER A 21 -2.46 7.77 23.57
N PHE A 22 -3.10 6.60 23.43
CA PHE A 22 -4.23 6.37 22.54
C PHE A 22 -5.02 5.15 22.98
N VAL A 23 -6.23 5.02 22.44
CA VAL A 23 -7.11 3.88 22.72
C VAL A 23 -7.53 3.26 21.39
N ILE A 24 -7.50 1.93 21.31
CA ILE A 24 -8.03 1.16 20.20
C ILE A 24 -9.38 0.59 20.65
N ASN A 25 -10.46 1.02 19.99
CA ASN A 25 -11.81 0.57 20.29
C ASN A 25 -12.20 -0.64 19.43
N ASP A 26 -13.34 -1.27 19.76
CA ASP A 26 -13.97 -2.26 18.92
C ASP A 26 -14.30 -1.63 17.55
N ARG A 27 -13.97 -2.35 16.46
CA ARG A 27 -14.14 -1.93 15.07
C ARG A 27 -13.26 -0.77 14.61
N ASP A 28 -12.31 -0.30 15.44
CA ASP A 28 -11.30 0.63 14.95
C ASP A 28 -10.41 -0.06 13.92
N ARG A 29 -10.19 0.61 12.79
CA ARG A 29 -9.28 0.18 11.74
C ARG A 29 -8.20 1.24 11.59
N VAL A 30 -7.07 0.97 12.21
CA VAL A 30 -6.00 1.94 12.44
C VAL A 30 -4.83 1.67 11.50
N ALA A 31 -4.43 2.65 10.71
CA ALA A 31 -3.16 2.64 10.02
C ALA A 31 -2.06 3.16 10.95
N LEU A 32 -1.01 2.40 11.15
CA LEU A 32 0.19 2.86 11.86
C LEU A 32 1.26 3.26 10.85
N VAL A 33 1.50 4.55 10.70
CA VAL A 33 2.39 5.12 9.69
C VAL A 33 3.59 5.82 10.29
N GLY A 34 4.67 5.95 9.54
CA GLY A 34 5.92 6.60 9.97
C GLY A 34 7.11 6.16 9.12
N LYS A 35 8.22 6.88 9.22
CA LYS A 35 9.48 6.53 8.52
C LYS A 35 9.97 5.12 8.92
N ASN A 36 10.81 4.52 8.07
CA ASN A 36 11.48 3.27 8.44
C ASN A 36 12.38 3.51 9.65
N GLY A 37 12.31 2.61 10.64
CA GLY A 37 13.00 2.77 11.91
C GLY A 37 12.27 3.66 12.94
N ALA A 38 11.11 4.24 12.66
CA ALA A 38 10.35 5.05 13.61
C ALA A 38 9.73 4.26 14.77
N GLY A 39 9.78 2.92 14.72
CA GLY A 39 9.27 2.06 15.79
C GLY A 39 7.90 1.44 15.54
N LYS A 40 7.41 1.38 14.28
CA LYS A 40 6.12 0.78 13.93
C LYS A 40 6.00 -0.68 14.41
N SER A 41 6.92 -1.54 13.99
CA SER A 41 6.93 -2.96 14.42
C SER A 41 7.17 -3.13 15.92
N THR A 42 7.93 -2.23 16.54
CA THR A 42 8.11 -2.21 18.00
C THR A 42 6.81 -1.89 18.72
N MET A 43 6.03 -0.92 18.23
CA MET A 43 4.70 -0.60 18.75
C MET A 43 3.78 -1.81 18.68
N LEU A 44 3.73 -2.51 17.53
CA LEU A 44 2.92 -3.73 17.40
C LEU A 44 3.35 -4.84 18.37
N LYS A 45 4.67 -5.05 18.57
CA LYS A 45 5.20 -6.01 19.54
C LYS A 45 4.83 -5.66 20.98
N ILE A 46 4.76 -4.39 21.31
CA ILE A 46 4.35 -3.94 22.64
C ILE A 46 2.84 -4.15 22.83
N LEU A 47 2.02 -3.82 21.82
CA LEU A 47 0.58 -4.01 21.87
C LEU A 47 0.19 -5.49 22.03
N CYS A 48 0.95 -6.43 21.43
CA CYS A 48 0.72 -7.86 21.61
C CYS A 48 1.41 -8.46 22.86
N GLY A 49 2.11 -7.66 23.66
CA GLY A 49 2.79 -8.11 24.88
C GLY A 49 4.11 -8.85 24.68
N MET A 50 4.62 -8.95 23.45
CA MET A 50 5.91 -9.60 23.15
C MET A 50 7.12 -8.76 23.62
N GLN A 51 6.95 -7.46 23.78
CA GLN A 51 7.98 -6.54 24.22
C GLN A 51 7.44 -5.61 25.29
N LYS A 52 8.21 -5.40 26.36
CA LYS A 52 7.86 -4.44 27.40
C LYS A 52 8.30 -3.02 26.98
N PRO A 53 7.50 -1.99 27.25
CA PRO A 53 7.92 -0.60 27.09
C PRO A 53 8.98 -0.20 28.13
N THR A 54 9.69 0.90 27.87
CA THR A 54 10.64 1.48 28.84
C THR A 54 9.89 2.19 29.96
N GLU A 55 8.85 2.96 29.61
CA GLU A 55 7.95 3.64 30.54
C GLU A 55 6.52 3.59 30.00
N GLY A 56 5.53 3.78 30.86
CA GLY A 56 4.11 3.70 30.52
C GLY A 56 3.55 2.28 30.58
N GLN A 57 2.29 2.13 30.20
CA GLN A 57 1.62 0.83 30.24
C GLN A 57 0.66 0.63 29.08
N VAL A 58 0.46 -0.63 28.74
CA VAL A 58 -0.58 -1.08 27.82
C VAL A 58 -1.57 -1.93 28.59
N SER A 59 -2.82 -1.54 28.59
CA SER A 59 -3.91 -2.21 29.27
C SER A 59 -4.77 -2.96 28.27
N VAL A 60 -4.76 -4.29 28.36
CA VAL A 60 -5.60 -5.18 27.55
C VAL A 60 -6.64 -5.81 28.49
N PRO A 61 -7.95 -5.69 28.21
CA PRO A 61 -8.98 -6.29 29.04
C PRO A 61 -8.85 -7.82 29.13
N ASN A 62 -9.23 -8.39 30.27
CA ASN A 62 -9.25 -9.82 30.45
C ASN A 62 -10.21 -10.46 29.43
N GLY A 63 -9.73 -11.49 28.73
CA GLY A 63 -10.51 -12.21 27.71
C GLY A 63 -10.42 -11.61 26.29
N CYS A 64 -9.75 -10.46 26.10
CA CYS A 64 -9.49 -9.91 24.77
C CYS A 64 -8.35 -10.67 24.09
N THR A 65 -8.63 -11.25 22.94
CA THR A 65 -7.67 -12.00 22.12
C THR A 65 -6.97 -11.09 21.13
N VAL A 66 -5.62 -11.18 21.06
CA VAL A 66 -4.79 -10.39 20.16
C VAL A 66 -4.07 -11.31 19.19
N GLY A 67 -4.32 -11.15 17.89
CA GLY A 67 -3.59 -11.83 16.82
C GLY A 67 -2.49 -10.91 16.29
N TYR A 68 -1.27 -11.42 16.14
CA TYR A 68 -0.15 -10.66 15.61
C TYR A 68 0.54 -11.39 14.46
N LEU A 69 0.66 -10.73 13.31
CA LEU A 69 1.47 -11.18 12.17
C LEU A 69 2.79 -10.41 12.16
N PRO A 70 3.91 -11.03 12.49
CA PRO A 70 5.23 -10.40 12.40
C PRO A 70 5.78 -10.42 10.98
N GLN A 71 6.71 -9.50 10.69
CA GLN A 71 7.35 -9.39 9.39
C GLN A 71 8.21 -10.62 9.00
N VAL A 72 8.74 -11.36 9.97
CA VAL A 72 9.58 -12.55 9.77
C VAL A 72 9.06 -13.70 10.61
N MET A 73 8.88 -14.85 10.02
CA MET A 73 8.26 -16.03 10.62
C MET A 73 9.18 -17.24 10.63
N VAL A 74 8.99 -18.09 11.66
CA VAL A 74 9.59 -19.42 11.76
C VAL A 74 8.46 -20.43 11.93
N LEU A 75 8.11 -21.14 10.85
CA LEU A 75 7.17 -22.25 10.87
C LEU A 75 7.86 -23.57 11.22
N GLN A 76 7.10 -24.48 11.85
CA GLN A 76 7.54 -25.87 12.04
C GLN A 76 7.34 -26.63 10.72
N ASP A 77 8.38 -27.32 10.26
CA ASP A 77 8.44 -27.93 8.92
C ASP A 77 7.75 -29.30 8.78
N ASN A 78 7.05 -29.80 9.81
CA ASN A 78 6.60 -31.20 9.89
C ASN A 78 5.09 -31.40 9.68
N THR A 79 4.35 -30.37 9.20
CA THR A 79 2.89 -30.43 9.05
C THR A 79 2.48 -30.07 7.64
N THR A 80 1.28 -30.50 7.20
CA THR A 80 0.69 -30.08 5.94
C THR A 80 0.10 -28.67 6.06
N VAL A 81 -0.17 -28.01 4.92
CA VAL A 81 -0.82 -26.68 4.89
C VAL A 81 -2.16 -26.69 5.62
N LYS A 82 -2.99 -27.71 5.37
CA LYS A 82 -4.31 -27.88 6.02
C LYS A 82 -4.17 -28.10 7.52
N GLU A 83 -3.27 -28.97 7.97
CA GLU A 83 -3.03 -29.21 9.39
C GLU A 83 -2.53 -27.96 10.12
N GLU A 84 -1.67 -27.17 9.49
CA GLU A 84 -1.17 -25.93 10.08
C GLU A 84 -2.30 -24.90 10.23
N ALA A 85 -3.17 -24.77 9.22
CA ALA A 85 -4.34 -23.90 9.30
C ALA A 85 -5.35 -24.37 10.36
N GLN A 86 -5.52 -25.68 10.53
CA GLN A 86 -6.38 -26.28 11.56
C GLN A 86 -5.95 -25.98 13.00
N LYS A 87 -4.66 -25.62 13.22
CA LYS A 87 -4.20 -25.22 14.56
C LYS A 87 -4.90 -23.96 15.08
N ALA A 88 -5.47 -23.13 14.20
CA ALA A 88 -6.30 -21.98 14.59
C ALA A 88 -7.56 -22.40 15.37
N PHE A 89 -8.03 -23.62 15.15
CA PHE A 89 -9.21 -24.21 15.79
C PHE A 89 -8.86 -25.25 16.85
N ALA A 90 -7.67 -25.15 17.45
CA ALA A 90 -7.19 -26.13 18.43
C ALA A 90 -8.16 -26.34 19.61
N ASP A 91 -8.85 -25.29 20.05
CA ASP A 91 -9.81 -25.37 21.15
C ASP A 91 -11.12 -26.05 20.72
N ILE A 92 -11.58 -25.80 19.48
CA ILE A 92 -12.73 -26.51 18.90
C ILE A 92 -12.39 -28.00 18.75
N ARG A 93 -11.18 -28.33 18.33
CA ARG A 93 -10.72 -29.71 18.16
C ARG A 93 -10.63 -30.46 19.49
N LYS A 94 -10.06 -29.83 20.53
CA LYS A 94 -10.07 -30.39 21.89
C LYS A 94 -11.47 -30.63 22.41
N LEU A 95 -12.41 -29.75 22.07
CA LEU A 95 -13.79 -29.87 22.44
C LEU A 95 -14.46 -31.01 21.66
N ALA A 96 -14.20 -31.16 20.37
CA ALA A 96 -14.64 -32.28 19.54
C ALA A 96 -14.15 -33.62 20.10
N ASP A 97 -12.83 -33.72 20.41
CA ASP A 97 -12.25 -34.95 21.00
C ASP A 97 -12.89 -35.30 22.34
N LYS A 98 -13.23 -34.30 23.17
CA LYS A 98 -13.99 -34.50 24.41
C LYS A 98 -15.40 -35.02 24.18
N ILE A 99 -16.12 -34.42 23.23
CA ILE A 99 -17.48 -34.82 22.84
C ILE A 99 -17.47 -36.25 22.31
N ASP A 100 -16.50 -36.60 21.47
CA ASP A 100 -16.33 -37.96 20.95
C ASP A 100 -16.01 -38.99 22.06
N ALA A 101 -15.20 -38.60 23.04
CA ALA A 101 -14.94 -39.44 24.21
C ALA A 101 -16.20 -39.66 25.05
N MET A 102 -16.96 -38.61 25.34
CA MET A 102 -18.20 -38.68 26.06
C MET A 102 -19.27 -39.48 25.29
N ASN A 103 -19.32 -39.35 23.96
CA ASN A 103 -20.21 -40.15 23.11
C ASN A 103 -19.89 -41.63 23.16
N ARG A 104 -18.62 -42.04 23.17
CA ARG A 104 -18.20 -43.43 23.33
C ARG A 104 -18.56 -43.96 24.72
N GLU A 105 -18.32 -43.17 25.77
CA GLU A 105 -18.67 -43.51 27.13
C GLU A 105 -20.19 -43.70 27.30
N LEU A 106 -21.00 -42.81 26.72
CA LEU A 106 -22.46 -42.92 26.70
C LEU A 106 -22.95 -44.18 25.95
N ALA A 107 -22.26 -44.57 24.85
CA ALA A 107 -22.61 -45.76 24.06
C ALA A 107 -22.22 -47.07 24.75
N GLU A 108 -21.21 -47.10 25.61
CA GLU A 108 -20.72 -48.28 26.32
C GLU A 108 -21.44 -48.53 27.64
N ARG A 109 -22.06 -47.49 28.25
CA ARG A 109 -22.77 -47.56 29.51
C ARG A 109 -24.18 -48.18 29.32
N THR A 110 -24.56 -49.01 30.26
CA THR A 110 -25.86 -49.67 30.29
C THR A 110 -26.73 -49.28 31.50
N ASP A 111 -26.19 -48.41 32.36
CA ASP A 111 -26.77 -47.94 33.62
C ASP A 111 -27.56 -46.65 33.47
N TYR A 112 -28.54 -46.63 32.58
CA TYR A 112 -29.29 -45.43 32.15
C TYR A 112 -30.08 -44.71 33.27
N GLU A 113 -30.31 -45.38 34.42
CA GLU A 113 -31.02 -44.80 35.57
C GLU A 113 -30.07 -44.26 36.66
N SER A 114 -28.76 -44.32 36.46
CA SER A 114 -27.79 -43.82 37.44
C SER A 114 -27.66 -42.27 37.38
N GLU A 115 -27.42 -41.68 38.56
CA GLU A 115 -27.19 -40.23 38.70
C GLU A 115 -25.94 -39.81 37.90
N GLU A 116 -24.92 -40.65 37.85
CA GLU A 116 -23.70 -40.45 37.07
C GLU A 116 -23.95 -40.44 35.55
N TYR A 117 -24.88 -41.26 35.05
CA TYR A 117 -25.27 -41.25 33.64
C TYR A 117 -26.00 -39.94 33.30
N ALA A 118 -26.91 -39.47 34.15
CA ALA A 118 -27.60 -38.20 33.99
C ALA A 118 -26.63 -37.01 33.97
N GLU A 119 -25.64 -36.96 34.86
CA GLU A 119 -24.57 -35.93 34.86
C GLU A 119 -23.71 -35.97 33.59
N LEU A 120 -23.44 -37.18 33.05
CA LEU A 120 -22.67 -37.32 31.81
C LEU A 120 -23.45 -36.78 30.61
N VAL A 121 -24.75 -37.03 30.53
CA VAL A 121 -25.65 -36.49 29.49
C VAL A 121 -25.74 -34.97 29.57
N GLU A 122 -25.87 -34.42 30.78
CA GLU A 122 -25.89 -32.94 30.96
C GLU A 122 -24.57 -32.28 30.53
N ARG A 123 -23.45 -32.88 30.92
CA ARG A 123 -22.11 -32.40 30.48
C ARG A 123 -21.93 -32.51 28.95
N PHE A 124 -22.35 -33.64 28.36
CA PHE A 124 -22.33 -33.84 26.92
C PHE A 124 -23.15 -32.76 26.19
N THR A 125 -24.38 -32.51 26.64
CA THR A 125 -25.27 -31.51 26.05
C THR A 125 -24.65 -30.10 26.15
N THR A 126 -24.13 -29.75 27.32
CA THR A 126 -23.48 -28.44 27.53
C THR A 126 -22.26 -28.23 26.65
N GLU A 127 -21.37 -29.23 26.54
CA GLU A 127 -20.17 -29.13 25.71
C GLU A 127 -20.52 -29.20 24.21
N HIS A 128 -21.58 -29.96 23.84
CA HIS A 128 -22.08 -29.99 22.45
C HIS A 128 -22.69 -28.66 22.04
N ASP A 129 -23.50 -28.01 22.88
CA ASP A 129 -24.06 -26.69 22.61
C ASP A 129 -22.93 -25.65 22.47
N ARG A 130 -21.92 -25.73 23.30
CA ARG A 130 -20.73 -24.90 23.20
C ARG A 130 -19.99 -25.12 21.89
N TYR A 131 -19.81 -26.36 21.45
CA TYR A 131 -19.21 -26.76 20.18
C TYR A 131 -19.97 -26.16 18.98
N MET A 132 -21.31 -26.27 19.00
CA MET A 132 -22.17 -25.68 17.97
C MET A 132 -22.09 -24.14 17.95
N MET A 133 -22.08 -23.47 19.13
CA MET A 133 -21.93 -22.02 19.23
C MET A 133 -20.59 -21.51 18.72
N MET A 134 -19.53 -22.31 18.77
CA MET A 134 -18.22 -22.00 18.23
C MET A 134 -18.13 -22.12 16.70
N GLY A 135 -19.23 -22.52 16.02
CA GLY A 135 -19.31 -22.63 14.56
C GLY A 135 -18.56 -23.84 13.99
N ALA A 136 -18.53 -24.94 14.76
CA ALA A 136 -17.77 -26.14 14.45
C ALA A 136 -18.16 -26.84 13.16
N ASP A 137 -19.41 -26.69 12.70
CA ASP A 137 -19.91 -27.33 11.47
C ASP A 137 -19.30 -26.78 10.19
N ASN A 138 -18.74 -25.56 10.24
CA ASN A 138 -18.29 -24.84 9.04
C ASN A 138 -16.77 -24.57 8.99
N TYR A 139 -16.00 -25.00 10.02
CA TYR A 139 -14.57 -24.61 10.11
C TYR A 139 -13.73 -25.14 8.93
N GLU A 140 -14.05 -26.31 8.37
CA GLU A 140 -13.33 -26.83 7.19
C GLU A 140 -13.58 -25.99 5.94
N ALA A 141 -14.83 -25.55 5.73
CA ALA A 141 -15.17 -24.65 4.63
C ALA A 141 -14.51 -23.26 4.80
N GLU A 142 -14.40 -22.76 6.04
CA GLU A 142 -13.69 -21.52 6.34
C GLU A 142 -12.18 -21.65 6.06
N ILE A 143 -11.56 -22.77 6.44
CA ILE A 143 -10.15 -23.07 6.12
C ILE A 143 -9.94 -23.05 4.61
N GLU A 144 -10.76 -23.81 3.89
CA GLU A 144 -10.68 -23.89 2.43
C GLU A 144 -10.84 -22.51 1.79
N ARG A 145 -11.89 -21.75 2.16
CA ARG A 145 -12.15 -20.41 1.66
C ARG A 145 -10.98 -19.45 1.93
N THR A 146 -10.41 -19.51 3.12
CA THR A 146 -9.28 -18.64 3.52
C THR A 146 -8.00 -18.99 2.78
N LEU A 147 -7.67 -20.27 2.66
CA LEU A 147 -6.50 -20.73 1.92
C LEU A 147 -6.61 -20.42 0.42
N VAL A 148 -7.77 -20.68 -0.20
CA VAL A 148 -8.02 -20.33 -1.61
C VAL A 148 -7.93 -18.81 -1.82
N GLY A 149 -8.51 -18.03 -0.92
CA GLY A 149 -8.44 -16.56 -0.95
C GLY A 149 -7.01 -16.02 -0.87
N LEU A 150 -6.13 -16.70 -0.13
CA LEU A 150 -4.70 -16.39 -0.05
C LEU A 150 -3.88 -16.99 -1.20
N GLY A 151 -4.52 -17.60 -2.21
CA GLY A 151 -3.91 -18.05 -3.45
C GLY A 151 -3.47 -19.51 -3.48
N PHE A 152 -3.74 -20.33 -2.44
CA PHE A 152 -3.46 -21.76 -2.46
C PHE A 152 -4.44 -22.50 -3.39
N LYS A 153 -3.93 -23.49 -4.12
CA LYS A 153 -4.75 -24.43 -4.88
C LYS A 153 -5.18 -25.56 -3.93
N ARG A 154 -6.34 -26.18 -4.17
CA ARG A 154 -6.80 -27.33 -3.37
C ARG A 154 -5.77 -28.47 -3.33
N THR A 155 -5.00 -28.64 -4.38
CA THR A 155 -3.91 -29.63 -4.47
C THR A 155 -2.74 -29.36 -3.51
N ASP A 156 -2.63 -28.12 -3.00
CA ASP A 156 -1.55 -27.73 -2.10
C ASP A 156 -1.87 -28.03 -0.63
N PHE A 157 -3.12 -28.34 -0.28
CA PHE A 157 -3.56 -28.48 1.11
C PHE A 157 -2.88 -29.63 1.85
N ASP A 158 -2.65 -30.73 1.16
CA ASP A 158 -2.02 -31.92 1.74
C ASP A 158 -0.48 -31.95 1.59
N ARG A 159 0.09 -30.89 0.97
CA ARG A 159 1.53 -30.78 0.81
C ARG A 159 2.21 -30.29 2.10
N PRO A 160 3.40 -30.80 2.42
CA PRO A 160 4.15 -30.38 3.60
C PRO A 160 4.61 -28.92 3.48
N THR A 161 4.54 -28.18 4.59
CA THR A 161 4.91 -26.75 4.65
C THR A 161 6.38 -26.51 4.29
N SER A 162 7.24 -27.51 4.42
CA SER A 162 8.66 -27.47 4.05
C SER A 162 8.92 -27.25 2.55
N GLU A 163 7.99 -27.67 1.69
CA GLU A 163 8.12 -27.51 0.23
C GLU A 163 7.85 -26.08 -0.24
N PHE A 164 7.31 -25.23 0.64
CA PHE A 164 6.89 -23.88 0.29
C PHE A 164 7.97 -22.85 0.59
N SER A 165 8.07 -21.83 -0.28
CA SER A 165 8.96 -20.69 -0.05
C SER A 165 8.53 -19.85 1.16
N GLY A 166 9.43 -19.01 1.68
CA GLY A 166 9.16 -18.14 2.83
C GLY A 166 7.89 -17.30 2.67
N GLY A 167 7.61 -16.78 1.46
CA GLY A 167 6.40 -16.01 1.19
C GLY A 167 5.11 -16.84 1.30
N TRP A 168 5.12 -18.09 0.84
CA TRP A 168 4.00 -19.00 0.99
C TRP A 168 3.78 -19.41 2.45
N ARG A 169 4.86 -19.65 3.20
CA ARG A 169 4.79 -19.91 4.64
C ARG A 169 4.17 -18.74 5.41
N MET A 170 4.49 -17.51 5.01
CA MET A 170 3.87 -16.30 5.57
C MET A 170 2.34 -16.27 5.33
N ARG A 171 1.88 -16.71 4.14
CA ARG A 171 0.44 -16.83 3.84
C ARG A 171 -0.25 -17.88 4.71
N ILE A 172 0.42 -19.00 5.03
CA ILE A 172 -0.14 -20.02 5.95
C ILE A 172 -0.34 -19.43 7.35
N GLU A 173 0.64 -18.69 7.86
CA GLU A 173 0.51 -18.02 9.15
C GLU A 173 -0.57 -16.94 9.15
N LEU A 174 -0.64 -16.15 8.08
CA LEU A 174 -1.71 -15.19 7.90
C LEU A 174 -3.07 -15.91 7.94
N ALA A 175 -3.24 -17.02 7.20
CA ALA A 175 -4.46 -17.84 7.25
C ALA A 175 -4.81 -18.26 8.67
N LYS A 176 -3.83 -18.77 9.42
CA LYS A 176 -4.01 -19.22 10.80
C LYS A 176 -4.50 -18.10 11.72
N ILE A 177 -3.88 -16.91 11.60
CA ILE A 177 -4.27 -15.75 12.41
C ILE A 177 -5.68 -15.26 12.03
N LEU A 178 -6.01 -15.20 10.74
CA LEU A 178 -7.33 -14.79 10.28
C LEU A 178 -8.44 -15.75 10.73
N LEU A 179 -8.17 -17.06 10.67
CA LEU A 179 -9.08 -18.12 11.09
C LEU A 179 -9.33 -18.12 12.60
N SER A 180 -8.35 -17.70 13.41
CA SER A 180 -8.54 -17.59 14.87
C SER A 180 -9.48 -16.45 15.29
N LYS A 181 -9.86 -15.55 14.36
CA LYS A 181 -10.80 -14.42 14.56
C LYS A 181 -10.55 -13.63 15.85
N PRO A 182 -9.34 -13.10 16.08
CA PRO A 182 -9.03 -12.38 17.31
C PRO A 182 -9.81 -11.07 17.41
N ASP A 183 -10.02 -10.57 18.64
CA ASP A 183 -10.69 -9.28 18.88
C ASP A 183 -9.89 -8.10 18.34
N VAL A 184 -8.56 -8.18 18.42
CA VAL A 184 -7.65 -7.18 17.85
C VAL A 184 -6.62 -7.88 16.96
N LEU A 185 -6.56 -7.47 15.71
CA LEU A 185 -5.65 -7.99 14.70
C LEU A 185 -4.53 -6.98 14.43
N LEU A 186 -3.29 -7.38 14.69
CA LEU A 186 -2.08 -6.57 14.46
C LEU A 186 -1.32 -7.14 13.26
N LEU A 187 -1.23 -6.37 12.17
CA LEU A 187 -0.62 -6.81 10.91
C LEU A 187 0.60 -5.94 10.58
N ASP A 188 1.77 -6.58 10.46
CA ASP A 188 3.01 -5.92 10.04
C ASP A 188 3.37 -6.33 8.61
N GLU A 189 3.14 -5.43 7.63
CA GLU A 189 3.36 -5.61 6.19
C GLU A 189 2.68 -6.88 5.61
N PRO A 190 1.37 -7.08 5.79
CA PRO A 190 0.69 -8.30 5.34
C PRO A 190 0.62 -8.44 3.82
N THR A 191 0.79 -7.35 3.07
CA THR A 191 0.76 -7.31 1.60
C THR A 191 2.04 -7.83 0.96
N ASN A 192 3.14 -7.91 1.73
CA ASN A 192 4.38 -8.48 1.23
C ASN A 192 4.16 -9.93 0.82
N HIS A 193 4.63 -10.30 -0.36
CA HIS A 193 4.51 -11.63 -0.94
C HIS A 193 3.08 -12.06 -1.36
N LEU A 194 2.06 -11.21 -1.25
CA LEU A 194 0.73 -11.46 -1.79
C LEU A 194 0.64 -10.98 -3.24
N ASP A 195 -0.08 -11.71 -4.07
CA ASP A 195 -0.47 -11.24 -5.40
C ASP A 195 -1.71 -10.33 -5.32
N ILE A 196 -2.01 -9.62 -6.40
CA ILE A 196 -3.07 -8.62 -6.45
C ILE A 196 -4.43 -9.21 -6.04
N GLN A 197 -4.74 -10.44 -6.49
CA GLN A 197 -6.01 -11.10 -6.17
C GLN A 197 -6.10 -11.45 -4.69
N SER A 198 -5.01 -11.98 -4.10
CA SER A 198 -4.94 -12.26 -2.67
C SER A 198 -5.01 -10.98 -1.82
N ILE A 199 -4.45 -9.86 -2.29
CA ILE A 199 -4.57 -8.55 -1.63
C ILE A 199 -6.02 -8.09 -1.63
N GLN A 200 -6.73 -8.15 -2.77
CA GLN A 200 -8.15 -7.78 -2.86
C GLN A 200 -9.03 -8.65 -1.95
N TRP A 201 -8.78 -9.95 -1.93
CA TRP A 201 -9.48 -10.85 -1.03
C TRP A 201 -9.24 -10.50 0.45
N LEU A 202 -7.98 -10.21 0.83
CA LEU A 202 -7.63 -9.80 2.19
C LEU A 202 -8.29 -8.48 2.58
N GLU A 203 -8.34 -7.49 1.67
CA GLU A 203 -9.08 -6.24 1.87
C GLU A 203 -10.53 -6.51 2.23
N GLN A 204 -11.22 -7.30 1.42
CA GLN A 204 -12.63 -7.65 1.65
C GLN A 204 -12.81 -8.39 2.97
N PHE A 205 -11.94 -9.36 3.27
CA PHE A 205 -11.99 -10.10 4.53
C PHE A 205 -11.84 -9.18 5.76
N LEU A 206 -10.83 -8.29 5.75
CA LEU A 206 -10.59 -7.35 6.86
C LEU A 206 -11.73 -6.34 7.03
N VAL A 207 -12.35 -5.91 5.93
CA VAL A 207 -13.51 -5.00 5.98
C VAL A 207 -14.76 -5.68 6.51
N GLN A 208 -14.99 -6.96 6.19
CA GLN A 208 -16.22 -7.67 6.54
C GLN A 208 -16.13 -8.40 7.87
N SER A 209 -15.01 -9.05 8.16
CA SER A 209 -14.91 -10.06 9.23
C SER A 209 -14.08 -9.64 10.43
N ALA A 210 -13.13 -8.71 10.28
CA ALA A 210 -12.26 -8.30 11.38
C ALA A 210 -12.96 -7.31 12.32
N ARG A 211 -12.76 -7.48 13.65
CA ARG A 211 -13.22 -6.53 14.66
C ARG A 211 -12.34 -5.29 14.67
N ALA A 212 -11.31 -5.22 15.49
CA ALA A 212 -10.34 -4.14 15.46
C ALA A 212 -9.09 -4.56 14.69
N VAL A 213 -8.53 -3.66 13.87
CA VAL A 213 -7.32 -3.90 13.07
C VAL A 213 -6.33 -2.77 13.29
N VAL A 214 -5.07 -3.13 13.56
CA VAL A 214 -3.95 -2.19 13.48
C VAL A 214 -3.02 -2.68 12.37
N LEU A 215 -2.83 -1.85 11.36
CA LEU A 215 -2.18 -2.20 10.12
C LEU A 215 -0.93 -1.34 9.88
N VAL A 216 0.20 -1.98 9.64
CA VAL A 216 1.39 -1.37 9.05
C VAL A 216 1.50 -1.88 7.63
N SER A 217 1.50 -1.01 6.64
CA SER A 217 1.74 -1.38 5.24
C SER A 217 2.35 -0.21 4.46
N HIS A 218 3.04 -0.55 3.38
CA HIS A 218 3.56 0.39 2.38
C HIS A 218 2.71 0.42 1.10
N ASP A 219 1.54 -0.24 1.10
CA ASP A 219 0.53 -0.15 0.06
C ASP A 219 -0.56 0.86 0.47
N ARG A 220 -0.56 2.04 -0.18
CA ARG A 220 -1.50 3.13 0.13
C ARG A 220 -2.94 2.76 -0.17
N ALA A 221 -3.19 2.08 -1.30
CA ALA A 221 -4.52 1.65 -1.69
C ALA A 221 -5.09 0.68 -0.65
N PHE A 222 -4.30 -0.29 -0.22
CA PHE A 222 -4.65 -1.25 0.82
C PHE A 222 -4.98 -0.55 2.15
N ILE A 223 -4.14 0.38 2.60
CA ILE A 223 -4.39 1.15 3.82
C ILE A 223 -5.69 1.95 3.69
N ASN A 224 -5.86 2.71 2.60
CA ASN A 224 -7.00 3.61 2.43
C ASN A 224 -8.34 2.87 2.33
N ASN A 225 -8.34 1.66 1.74
CA ASN A 225 -9.54 0.83 1.61
C ASN A 225 -9.99 0.22 2.94
N ILE A 226 -9.06 -0.07 3.85
CA ILE A 226 -9.36 -0.77 5.10
C ILE A 226 -9.53 0.22 6.26
N THR A 227 -8.65 1.22 6.38
CA THR A 227 -8.53 2.02 7.60
C THR A 227 -9.42 3.25 7.60
N ASN A 228 -9.87 3.62 8.80
CA ASN A 228 -10.67 4.82 9.06
C ASN A 228 -9.98 5.80 10.01
N ARG A 229 -8.79 5.44 10.51
CA ARG A 229 -8.01 6.20 11.48
C ARG A 229 -6.52 5.98 11.22
N THR A 230 -5.72 7.02 11.40
CA THR A 230 -4.27 6.97 11.14
C THR A 230 -3.49 7.43 12.36
N LEU A 231 -2.59 6.59 12.87
CA LEU A 231 -1.61 6.92 13.91
C LEU A 231 -0.26 7.16 13.24
N GLU A 232 0.26 8.38 13.32
CA GLU A 232 1.57 8.74 12.79
C GLU A 232 2.63 8.73 13.90
N ILE A 233 3.73 8.01 13.66
CA ILE A 233 4.96 8.12 14.48
C ILE A 233 5.91 9.07 13.76
N SER A 234 6.08 10.27 14.31
CA SER A 234 6.93 11.33 13.72
C SER A 234 7.66 12.10 14.81
N CYS A 235 8.95 12.36 14.63
CA CYS A 235 9.82 13.09 15.58
C CYS A 235 9.69 12.56 17.04
N GLY A 236 9.63 11.23 17.20
CA GLY A 236 9.52 10.61 18.53
C GLY A 236 8.16 10.80 19.22
N LYS A 237 7.13 11.28 18.52
CA LYS A 237 5.76 11.46 19.03
C LYS A 237 4.78 10.62 18.23
N VAL A 238 3.71 10.20 18.89
CA VAL A 238 2.57 9.53 18.21
C VAL A 238 1.43 10.53 18.12
N ILE A 239 0.93 10.72 16.91
CA ILE A 239 -0.13 11.67 16.59
C ILE A 239 -1.30 10.88 16.02
N ASP A 240 -2.48 11.16 16.53
CA ASP A 240 -3.72 10.46 16.19
C ASP A 240 -4.57 11.32 15.25
N TYR A 241 -4.80 10.82 14.03
CA TYR A 241 -5.68 11.41 13.04
C TYR A 241 -6.90 10.51 12.84
N ARG A 242 -8.09 11.01 13.18
CA ARG A 242 -9.36 10.27 13.02
C ARG A 242 -9.93 10.42 11.61
N VAL A 243 -9.08 10.17 10.62
CA VAL A 243 -9.39 10.29 9.19
C VAL A 243 -8.74 9.15 8.40
N LYS A 244 -9.23 8.91 7.20
CA LYS A 244 -8.65 7.96 6.26
C LYS A 244 -7.25 8.41 5.81
N TYR A 245 -6.49 7.46 5.26
CA TYR A 245 -5.10 7.69 4.89
C TYR A 245 -4.92 8.85 3.88
N ASN A 246 -5.77 8.96 2.86
CA ASN A 246 -5.65 10.02 1.86
C ASN A 246 -5.88 11.42 2.46
N GLU A 247 -6.86 11.56 3.35
CA GLU A 247 -7.12 12.81 4.07
C GLU A 247 -5.97 13.14 5.04
N TYR A 248 -5.42 12.12 5.71
CA TYR A 248 -4.24 12.27 6.56
C TYR A 248 -3.04 12.84 5.78
N VAL A 249 -2.78 12.37 4.56
CA VAL A 249 -1.66 12.86 3.73
C VAL A 249 -1.81 14.38 3.47
N ALA A 250 -3.02 14.84 3.20
CA ALA A 250 -3.31 16.27 3.01
C ALA A 250 -3.09 17.07 4.31
N LEU A 251 -3.65 16.61 5.44
CA LEU A 251 -3.48 17.24 6.75
C LEU A 251 -2.02 17.26 7.22
N ARG A 252 -1.28 16.17 6.95
CA ARG A 252 0.15 16.10 7.24
C ARG A 252 0.95 17.16 6.48
N LYS A 253 0.64 17.35 5.19
CA LYS A 253 1.30 18.37 4.36
C LYS A 253 1.07 19.76 4.92
N GLU A 254 -0.17 20.10 5.24
CA GLU A 254 -0.54 21.39 5.82
C GLU A 254 0.16 21.63 7.18
N ARG A 255 0.13 20.62 8.07
CA ARG A 255 0.81 20.69 9.37
C ARG A 255 2.31 20.90 9.23
N ARG A 256 2.93 20.21 8.27
CA ARG A 256 4.36 20.35 7.98
C ARG A 256 4.70 21.78 7.52
N GLU A 257 3.90 22.36 6.65
CA GLU A 257 4.09 23.75 6.22
C GLU A 257 4.00 24.73 7.41
N GLN A 258 3.06 24.49 8.32
CA GLN A 258 2.94 25.28 9.56
C GLN A 258 4.17 25.10 10.45
N GLN A 259 4.65 23.88 10.63
CA GLN A 259 5.86 23.59 11.41
C GLN A 259 7.11 24.24 10.79
N LEU A 260 7.25 24.20 9.47
CA LEU A 260 8.37 24.83 8.77
C LEU A 260 8.38 26.34 8.97
N ARG A 261 7.23 27.00 8.80
CA ARG A 261 7.08 28.44 9.08
C ARG A 261 7.40 28.78 10.53
N ALA A 262 6.93 27.97 11.47
CA ALA A 262 7.24 28.16 12.89
C ALA A 262 8.75 27.98 13.18
N TYR A 263 9.39 26.99 12.57
CA TYR A 263 10.83 26.76 12.66
C TYR A 263 11.62 27.95 12.08
N GLU A 264 11.30 28.43 10.89
CA GLU A 264 11.95 29.59 10.27
C GLU A 264 11.83 30.85 11.13
N ASN A 265 10.65 31.09 11.70
CA ASN A 265 10.44 32.21 12.63
C ASN A 265 11.28 32.07 13.90
N GLN A 266 11.32 30.86 14.48
CA GLN A 266 12.15 30.57 15.65
C GLN A 266 13.64 30.74 15.34
N GLN A 267 14.12 30.29 14.16
CA GLN A 267 15.52 30.46 13.76
C GLN A 267 15.88 31.95 13.59
N LYS A 268 14.96 32.77 13.05
CA LYS A 268 15.15 34.23 12.98
C LYS A 268 15.26 34.84 14.38
N GLU A 269 14.34 34.47 15.30
CA GLU A 269 14.39 34.94 16.68
C GLU A 269 15.70 34.53 17.39
N ILE A 270 16.16 33.29 17.21
CA ILE A 270 17.43 32.81 17.74
C ILE A 270 18.61 33.59 17.14
N ALA A 271 18.60 33.87 15.85
CA ALA A 271 19.63 34.64 15.19
C ALA A 271 19.67 36.07 15.73
N ASP A 272 18.55 36.75 15.85
CA ASP A 272 18.44 38.11 16.40
C ASP A 272 18.93 38.19 17.85
N LEU A 273 18.57 37.19 18.66
CA LEU A 273 19.06 37.09 20.04
C LEU A 273 20.57 36.87 20.12
N LYS A 274 21.13 36.01 19.27
CA LYS A 274 22.57 35.76 19.18
C LYS A 274 23.33 37.02 18.73
N ASP A 275 22.85 37.70 17.69
CA ASP A 275 23.42 38.95 17.19
C ASP A 275 23.40 40.04 18.26
N PHE A 276 22.30 40.19 18.99
CA PHE A 276 22.22 41.15 20.10
C PHE A 276 23.23 40.81 21.20
N ILE A 277 23.35 39.54 21.61
CA ILE A 277 24.30 39.08 22.61
C ILE A 277 25.73 39.38 22.16
N GLU A 278 26.06 39.07 20.93
CA GLU A 278 27.41 39.25 20.39
C GLU A 278 27.80 40.72 20.31
N ARG A 279 26.94 41.61 19.79
CA ARG A 279 27.18 43.07 19.66
C ARG A 279 27.35 43.76 21.01
N PHE A 280 26.66 43.31 22.05
CA PHE A 280 26.61 44.00 23.36
C PHE A 280 27.30 43.25 24.51
N ARG A 281 27.90 42.09 24.24
CA ARG A 281 28.56 41.21 25.22
C ARG A 281 29.60 41.94 26.10
N TYR A 282 30.35 42.88 25.48
CA TYR A 282 31.44 43.56 26.17
C TYR A 282 31.09 44.99 26.64
N LYS A 283 29.81 45.42 26.57
CA LYS A 283 29.38 46.75 27.00
C LYS A 283 28.82 46.69 28.44
N PRO A 284 29.48 47.26 29.45
CA PRO A 284 29.05 47.17 30.85
C PRO A 284 27.64 47.70 31.09
N THR A 285 27.23 48.76 30.38
CA THR A 285 25.89 49.39 30.47
C THR A 285 24.74 48.50 29.99
N LYS A 286 25.06 47.45 29.23
CA LYS A 286 24.10 46.51 28.64
C LYS A 286 24.13 45.11 29.30
N ALA A 287 24.98 44.89 30.31
CA ALA A 287 25.21 43.58 30.89
C ALA A 287 23.93 42.90 31.39
N VAL A 288 23.02 43.61 32.04
CA VAL A 288 21.74 43.08 32.53
C VAL A 288 20.84 42.65 31.38
N GLN A 289 20.80 43.43 30.28
CA GLN A 289 19.98 43.08 29.10
C GLN A 289 20.58 41.88 28.37
N VAL A 290 21.88 41.79 28.23
CA VAL A 290 22.57 40.62 27.63
C VAL A 290 22.29 39.36 28.45
N GLN A 291 22.40 39.40 29.79
CA GLN A 291 22.07 38.24 30.63
C GLN A 291 20.60 37.81 30.50
N SER A 292 19.67 38.78 30.40
CA SER A 292 18.26 38.48 30.19
C SER A 292 18.05 37.75 28.86
N ARG A 293 18.72 38.20 27.77
CA ARG A 293 18.64 37.58 26.45
C ARG A 293 19.30 36.18 26.38
N ILE A 294 20.40 35.98 27.11
CA ILE A 294 21.01 34.65 27.25
C ILE A 294 20.01 33.68 27.94
N LYS A 295 19.39 34.09 29.05
CA LYS A 295 18.37 33.28 29.70
C LYS A 295 17.15 33.01 28.81
N GLN A 296 16.78 33.95 27.94
CA GLN A 296 15.71 33.75 26.98
C GLN A 296 16.12 32.71 25.94
N LEU A 297 17.35 32.79 25.39
CA LEU A 297 17.91 31.83 24.43
C LEU A 297 17.99 30.41 25.03
N GLU A 298 18.40 30.27 26.30
CA GLU A 298 18.48 28.98 27.02
C GLU A 298 17.09 28.33 27.23
N LYS A 299 16.03 29.13 27.28
CA LYS A 299 14.65 28.64 27.45
C LYS A 299 13.98 28.22 26.14
N ILE A 300 14.54 28.60 25.01
CA ILE A 300 13.97 28.24 23.70
C ILE A 300 14.19 26.75 23.48
N VAL A 301 13.10 25.99 23.40
CA VAL A 301 13.14 24.58 22.98
C VAL A 301 13.15 24.57 21.45
N PRO A 302 14.19 23.99 20.82
CA PRO A 302 14.25 23.92 19.35
C PRO A 302 13.05 23.16 18.77
N ILE A 303 12.41 23.74 17.77
CA ILE A 303 11.36 23.04 17.04
C ILE A 303 12.04 22.01 16.14
N GLU A 304 11.75 20.74 16.36
CA GLU A 304 12.18 19.67 15.49
C GLU A 304 11.24 19.63 14.28
N VAL A 305 11.81 19.77 13.10
CA VAL A 305 11.09 19.63 11.83
C VAL A 305 11.54 18.32 11.20
N ASP A 306 10.58 17.53 10.71
CA ASP A 306 10.89 16.35 9.91
C ASP A 306 11.78 16.75 8.73
N GLU A 307 12.88 16.00 8.52
CA GLU A 307 13.77 16.19 7.39
C GLU A 307 12.98 16.29 6.09
N VAL A 308 13.45 17.18 5.20
CA VAL A 308 12.80 17.44 3.91
C VAL A 308 12.60 16.14 3.17
N ASP A 309 11.32 15.88 2.83
CA ASP A 309 10.97 14.81 1.92
C ASP A 309 11.44 15.22 0.52
N ASN A 310 12.61 14.79 0.10
CA ASN A 310 13.20 15.09 -1.21
C ASN A 310 12.51 14.31 -2.35
N SER A 311 11.23 13.97 -2.18
CA SER A 311 10.42 13.26 -3.19
C SER A 311 10.29 13.99 -4.53
N ALA A 312 10.67 15.26 -4.60
CA ALA A 312 10.67 16.07 -5.83
C ALA A 312 11.96 15.95 -6.66
N MET A 313 12.83 15.00 -6.37
CA MET A 313 14.08 14.87 -7.11
C MET A 313 13.88 14.18 -8.46
N HIS A 314 14.10 14.92 -9.54
CA HIS A 314 14.13 14.36 -10.89
C HIS A 314 15.46 13.63 -11.14
N LEU A 315 15.44 12.31 -11.04
CA LEU A 315 16.58 11.48 -11.41
C LEU A 315 16.72 11.49 -12.94
N LYS A 316 17.85 11.95 -13.45
CA LYS A 316 18.16 11.90 -14.88
C LYS A 316 18.97 10.64 -15.17
N PHE A 317 18.45 9.80 -16.05
CA PHE A 317 19.19 8.64 -16.54
C PHE A 317 20.38 9.07 -17.41
N PRO A 318 21.50 8.36 -17.35
CA PRO A 318 22.61 8.62 -18.25
C PRO A 318 22.20 8.33 -19.70
N PRO A 319 22.69 9.09 -20.68
CA PRO A 319 22.37 8.88 -22.08
C PRO A 319 22.85 7.49 -22.55
N CYS A 320 21.99 6.79 -23.26
CA CYS A 320 22.25 5.47 -23.81
C CYS A 320 21.99 5.43 -25.32
N LEU A 321 22.56 4.43 -25.99
CA LEU A 321 22.32 4.19 -27.43
C LEU A 321 20.85 3.83 -27.66
N ARG A 322 20.28 4.32 -28.76
CA ARG A 322 18.90 4.02 -29.13
C ARG A 322 18.76 2.55 -29.54
N SER A 323 17.82 1.82 -28.92
CA SER A 323 17.49 0.45 -29.27
C SER A 323 16.70 0.36 -30.59
N GLY A 324 16.58 -0.84 -31.17
CA GLY A 324 15.68 -1.13 -32.27
C GLY A 324 14.21 -0.86 -31.92
N ASP A 325 13.30 -0.93 -32.91
CA ASP A 325 11.87 -0.62 -32.71
C ASP A 325 11.14 -1.66 -31.85
N PHE A 326 11.59 -2.90 -31.87
CA PHE A 326 11.10 -4.00 -31.04
C PHE A 326 12.25 -4.57 -30.20
N PRO A 327 12.45 -4.08 -28.98
CA PRO A 327 13.49 -4.59 -28.08
C PRO A 327 13.33 -6.07 -27.73
N ILE A 328 12.10 -6.56 -27.60
CA ILE A 328 11.81 -7.97 -27.29
C ILE A 328 10.69 -8.47 -28.19
N ILE A 329 10.91 -9.63 -28.81
CA ILE A 329 9.92 -10.40 -29.56
C ILE A 329 9.97 -11.84 -29.06
N CYS A 330 8.85 -12.34 -28.58
CA CYS A 330 8.64 -13.75 -28.22
C CYS A 330 7.61 -14.34 -29.19
N GLU A 331 7.91 -15.51 -29.75
CA GLU A 331 7.04 -16.27 -30.66
C GLU A 331 7.01 -17.71 -30.14
N ASP A 332 5.83 -18.17 -29.75
CA ASP A 332 5.55 -19.53 -29.26
C ASP A 332 6.54 -20.03 -28.19
N VAL A 333 6.93 -19.13 -27.27
CA VAL A 333 7.87 -19.47 -26.19
C VAL A 333 7.18 -20.40 -25.21
N ARG A 334 7.88 -21.50 -24.86
CA ARG A 334 7.45 -22.51 -23.90
C ARG A 334 8.54 -22.77 -22.88
N LYS A 335 8.11 -23.03 -21.63
CA LYS A 335 9.02 -23.44 -20.55
C LYS A 335 8.40 -24.50 -19.66
N ASP A 336 9.15 -25.60 -19.53
CA ASP A 336 8.83 -26.71 -18.64
C ASP A 336 9.96 -26.91 -17.62
N TYR A 337 9.62 -27.34 -16.42
CA TYR A 337 10.54 -27.87 -15.39
C TYR A 337 10.15 -29.32 -15.09
N GLY A 338 10.84 -30.27 -15.75
CA GLY A 338 10.46 -31.66 -15.69
C GLY A 338 9.05 -31.88 -16.28
N GLU A 339 8.13 -32.45 -15.50
CA GLU A 339 6.73 -32.65 -15.90
C GLU A 339 5.86 -31.39 -15.70
N HIS A 340 6.36 -30.37 -15.01
CA HIS A 340 5.59 -29.16 -14.74
C HIS A 340 5.72 -28.14 -15.86
N ASN A 341 4.64 -27.93 -16.60
CA ASN A 341 4.55 -26.86 -17.59
C ASN A 341 4.29 -25.51 -16.86
N VAL A 342 5.17 -24.53 -17.06
CA VAL A 342 5.06 -23.20 -16.46
C VAL A 342 4.22 -22.30 -17.37
N PHE A 343 4.56 -22.27 -18.66
CA PHE A 343 3.79 -21.58 -19.68
C PHE A 343 4.06 -22.16 -21.06
N SER A 344 3.09 -22.03 -21.95
CA SER A 344 3.16 -22.50 -23.31
C SER A 344 2.58 -21.50 -24.31
N ASN A 345 3.13 -21.49 -25.53
CA ASN A 345 2.68 -20.65 -26.64
C ASN A 345 2.62 -19.15 -26.29
N VAL A 346 3.66 -18.66 -25.59
CA VAL A 346 3.76 -17.24 -25.23
C VAL A 346 4.26 -16.47 -26.44
N SER A 347 3.38 -15.64 -27.01
CA SER A 347 3.71 -14.74 -28.11
C SER A 347 3.42 -13.31 -27.70
N LEU A 348 4.46 -12.49 -27.60
CA LEU A 348 4.35 -11.08 -27.21
C LEU A 348 5.43 -10.24 -27.92
N SER A 349 5.13 -8.98 -28.14
CA SER A 349 6.08 -8.02 -28.69
C SER A 349 6.03 -6.71 -27.90
N ILE A 350 7.20 -6.21 -27.52
CA ILE A 350 7.32 -4.96 -26.78
C ILE A 350 7.96 -3.93 -27.71
N LYS A 351 7.31 -2.78 -27.89
CA LYS A 351 7.83 -1.67 -28.68
C LYS A 351 8.75 -0.80 -27.86
N ARG A 352 9.68 -0.14 -28.54
CA ARG A 352 10.57 0.82 -27.88
C ARG A 352 9.77 1.94 -27.20
N GLY A 353 10.17 2.28 -25.96
CA GLY A 353 9.54 3.30 -25.15
C GLY A 353 8.27 2.84 -24.43
N GLU A 354 7.77 1.62 -24.70
CA GLU A 354 6.67 1.06 -23.93
C GLU A 354 7.12 0.69 -22.52
N LYS A 355 6.25 0.97 -21.56
CA LYS A 355 6.37 0.51 -20.17
C LYS A 355 5.24 -0.48 -19.91
N VAL A 356 5.58 -1.73 -19.70
CA VAL A 356 4.63 -2.83 -19.58
C VAL A 356 4.70 -3.48 -18.21
N ALA A 357 3.55 -3.90 -17.70
CA ALA A 357 3.47 -4.67 -16.46
C ALA A 357 3.29 -6.16 -16.74
N PHE A 358 3.99 -7.00 -15.98
CA PHE A 358 3.72 -8.44 -15.89
C PHE A 358 2.98 -8.69 -14.57
N VAL A 359 1.72 -9.13 -14.67
CA VAL A 359 0.84 -9.40 -13.53
C VAL A 359 0.33 -10.83 -13.56
N GLY A 360 -0.14 -11.36 -12.44
CA GLY A 360 -0.66 -12.71 -12.29
C GLY A 360 -0.32 -13.29 -10.94
N ARG A 361 -0.86 -14.45 -10.62
CA ARG A 361 -0.60 -15.13 -9.34
C ARG A 361 0.86 -15.48 -9.16
N ASN A 362 1.27 -15.68 -7.91
CA ASN A 362 2.61 -16.15 -7.64
C ASN A 362 2.78 -17.59 -8.14
N GLY A 363 3.91 -17.85 -8.82
CA GLY A 363 4.18 -19.15 -9.44
C GLY A 363 3.73 -19.30 -10.90
N GLU A 364 3.00 -18.34 -11.48
CA GLU A 364 2.52 -18.39 -12.89
C GLU A 364 3.60 -18.06 -13.94
N GLY A 365 4.88 -17.97 -13.53
CA GLY A 365 5.99 -17.90 -14.48
C GLY A 365 6.47 -16.51 -14.88
N LYS A 366 6.03 -15.43 -14.21
CA LYS A 366 6.47 -14.04 -14.48
C LYS A 366 8.00 -13.90 -14.48
N SER A 367 8.65 -14.22 -13.35
CA SER A 367 10.11 -14.17 -13.22
C SER A 367 10.81 -15.24 -14.09
N THR A 368 10.13 -16.34 -14.43
CA THR A 368 10.64 -17.35 -15.35
C THR A 368 10.77 -16.79 -16.75
N LEU A 369 9.76 -16.07 -17.26
CA LEU A 369 9.84 -15.43 -18.57
C LEU A 369 10.94 -14.34 -18.60
N VAL A 370 11.09 -13.57 -17.52
CA VAL A 370 12.19 -12.62 -17.37
C VAL A 370 13.55 -13.32 -17.49
N LYS A 371 13.75 -14.45 -16.82
CA LYS A 371 14.99 -15.25 -16.95
C LYS A 371 15.20 -15.85 -18.34
N CYS A 372 14.13 -16.19 -19.06
CA CYS A 372 14.22 -16.58 -20.47
C CYS A 372 14.69 -15.38 -21.34
N ILE A 373 14.15 -14.17 -21.11
CA ILE A 373 14.57 -12.96 -21.81
C ILE A 373 16.06 -12.65 -21.54
N MET A 374 16.52 -12.87 -20.30
CA MET A 374 17.92 -12.72 -19.92
C MET A 374 18.82 -13.84 -20.43
N ASN A 375 18.23 -14.88 -21.06
CA ASN A 375 18.94 -16.09 -21.51
C ASN A 375 19.67 -16.83 -20.37
N GLU A 376 19.17 -16.74 -19.13
CA GLU A 376 19.71 -17.43 -17.95
C GLU A 376 19.27 -18.90 -17.87
N ILE A 377 18.11 -19.22 -18.47
CA ILE A 377 17.52 -20.56 -18.46
C ILE A 377 17.13 -20.98 -19.88
N PRO A 378 17.27 -22.29 -20.21
CA PRO A 378 16.84 -22.81 -21.51
C PRO A 378 15.32 -22.78 -21.64
N PHE A 379 14.83 -22.53 -22.85
CA PHE A 379 13.43 -22.48 -23.23
C PHE A 379 13.25 -23.01 -24.65
N ASP A 380 12.02 -23.36 -25.02
CA ASP A 380 11.63 -23.71 -26.38
C ASP A 380 10.91 -22.53 -27.05
N GLY A 381 10.96 -22.47 -28.38
CA GLY A 381 10.37 -21.38 -29.16
C GLY A 381 11.40 -20.35 -29.61
N ASN A 382 10.91 -19.19 -30.09
CA ASN A 382 11.76 -18.14 -30.65
C ASN A 382 11.67 -16.87 -29.81
N LEU A 383 12.78 -16.52 -29.14
CA LEU A 383 12.90 -15.29 -28.36
C LEU A 383 14.06 -14.48 -28.92
N LYS A 384 13.76 -13.27 -29.41
CA LYS A 384 14.74 -12.37 -30.01
C LYS A 384 14.87 -11.11 -29.19
N VAL A 385 16.10 -10.81 -28.77
CA VAL A 385 16.48 -9.50 -28.24
C VAL A 385 16.89 -8.62 -29.42
N GLY A 386 16.29 -7.44 -29.50
CA GLY A 386 16.50 -6.49 -30.59
C GLY A 386 17.93 -5.94 -30.67
N HIS A 387 18.21 -5.24 -31.77
CA HIS A 387 19.51 -4.63 -31.98
C HIS A 387 19.78 -3.48 -30.98
N ASN A 388 21.03 -3.37 -30.49
CA ASN A 388 21.49 -2.36 -29.53
C ASN A 388 20.70 -2.33 -28.21
N VAL A 389 20.07 -3.41 -27.79
CA VAL A 389 19.40 -3.48 -26.50
C VAL A 389 20.45 -3.70 -25.40
N GLN A 390 20.47 -2.77 -24.43
CA GLN A 390 21.29 -2.85 -23.22
C GLN A 390 20.34 -3.03 -22.04
N ILE A 391 20.27 -4.27 -21.52
CA ILE A 391 19.33 -4.64 -20.47
C ILE A 391 19.92 -4.29 -19.10
N GLY A 392 19.16 -3.54 -18.32
CA GLY A 392 19.36 -3.38 -16.89
C GLY A 392 18.33 -4.24 -16.16
N TYR A 393 18.80 -5.25 -15.46
CA TYR A 393 17.93 -6.18 -14.72
C TYR A 393 18.05 -5.96 -13.22
N PHE A 394 16.93 -5.76 -12.56
CA PHE A 394 16.80 -5.74 -11.10
C PHE A 394 16.13 -7.04 -10.67
N ALA A 395 16.92 -7.98 -10.21
CA ALA A 395 16.44 -9.26 -9.68
C ALA A 395 16.16 -9.16 -8.19
N GLN A 396 15.28 -10.01 -7.69
CA GLN A 396 14.93 -10.12 -6.27
C GLN A 396 16.16 -10.32 -5.36
N ASN A 397 17.23 -10.94 -5.86
CA ASN A 397 18.46 -11.24 -5.11
C ASN A 397 19.64 -10.29 -5.42
N GLN A 398 19.43 -9.20 -6.16
CA GLN A 398 20.53 -8.34 -6.62
C GLN A 398 21.24 -7.59 -5.49
N ALA A 399 20.57 -7.43 -4.35
CA ALA A 399 21.18 -6.90 -3.13
C ALA A 399 22.41 -7.71 -2.64
N GLN A 400 22.49 -9.00 -2.98
CA GLN A 400 23.60 -9.89 -2.61
C GLN A 400 24.83 -9.72 -3.51
N MET A 401 24.69 -9.07 -4.67
CA MET A 401 25.79 -8.85 -5.62
C MET A 401 26.58 -7.56 -5.35
N LEU A 402 26.26 -6.84 -4.30
CA LEU A 402 26.99 -5.64 -3.91
C LEU A 402 28.29 -5.99 -3.21
N ASP A 403 29.35 -5.20 -3.48
CA ASP A 403 30.64 -5.33 -2.80
C ASP A 403 30.49 -4.87 -1.33
N GLU A 404 30.53 -5.81 -0.40
CA GLU A 404 30.32 -5.54 1.03
C GLU A 404 31.46 -4.74 1.70
N SER A 405 32.62 -4.62 1.04
CA SER A 405 33.82 -4.00 1.60
C SER A 405 33.85 -2.48 1.50
N ILE A 406 33.11 -1.91 0.53
CA ILE A 406 33.08 -0.49 0.20
C ILE A 406 31.93 0.27 0.87
N SER A 407 32.00 1.61 0.84
CA SER A 407 30.93 2.45 1.36
C SER A 407 29.74 2.54 0.39
N VAL A 408 28.59 3.01 0.90
CA VAL A 408 27.41 3.33 0.08
C VAL A 408 27.79 4.37 -0.99
N PHE A 409 28.49 5.43 -0.58
CA PHE A 409 28.95 6.48 -1.48
C PHE A 409 29.85 5.93 -2.59
N ASP A 410 30.89 5.15 -2.24
CA ASP A 410 31.83 4.57 -3.22
C ASP A 410 31.14 3.63 -4.21
N THR A 411 30.09 2.90 -3.75
CA THR A 411 29.31 2.02 -4.62
C THR A 411 28.66 2.80 -5.77
N ILE A 412 28.17 3.99 -5.48
CA ILE A 412 27.51 4.85 -6.47
C ILE A 412 28.52 5.65 -7.28
N ASP A 413 29.59 6.19 -6.67
CA ASP A 413 30.62 6.94 -7.35
C ASP A 413 31.33 6.14 -8.46
N ARG A 414 31.49 4.82 -8.27
CA ARG A 414 32.06 3.92 -9.32
C ARG A 414 31.19 3.82 -10.57
N VAL A 415 29.90 4.04 -10.48
CA VAL A 415 28.93 3.90 -11.59
C VAL A 415 28.54 5.27 -12.16
N ALA A 416 28.50 6.30 -11.32
CA ALA A 416 28.07 7.64 -11.69
C ALA A 416 29.05 8.28 -12.70
N LYS A 417 28.52 8.82 -13.82
CA LYS A 417 29.29 9.50 -14.87
C LYS A 417 28.74 10.91 -15.12
N GLY A 418 29.62 11.82 -15.50
CA GLY A 418 29.26 13.21 -15.88
C GLY A 418 28.57 13.97 -14.75
N ASP A 419 27.54 14.73 -15.07
CA ASP A 419 26.79 15.61 -14.13
C ASP A 419 26.12 14.86 -12.97
N VAL A 420 25.84 13.57 -13.14
CA VAL A 420 25.24 12.72 -12.11
C VAL A 420 26.19 12.58 -10.91
N ARG A 421 27.50 12.58 -11.16
CA ARG A 421 28.51 12.47 -10.10
C ARG A 421 28.46 13.64 -9.13
N LEU A 422 28.11 14.85 -9.61
CA LEU A 422 27.96 16.04 -8.77
C LEU A 422 26.73 15.98 -7.85
N LYS A 423 25.77 15.12 -8.16
CA LYS A 423 24.47 14.98 -7.46
C LYS A 423 24.35 13.70 -6.65
N ILE A 424 25.44 12.95 -6.45
CA ILE A 424 25.41 11.66 -5.73
C ILE A 424 24.77 11.80 -4.33
N ASN A 425 25.16 12.84 -3.58
CA ASN A 425 24.62 13.05 -2.23
C ASN A 425 23.12 13.34 -2.24
N ASP A 426 22.63 14.09 -3.23
CA ASP A 426 21.21 14.37 -3.39
C ASP A 426 20.44 13.08 -3.74
N ILE A 427 20.98 12.26 -4.66
CA ILE A 427 20.41 10.97 -5.05
C ILE A 427 20.37 10.02 -3.85
N LEU A 428 21.48 9.91 -3.13
CA LEU A 428 21.55 9.09 -1.93
C LEU A 428 20.57 9.59 -0.87
N GLY A 429 20.42 10.90 -0.69
CA GLY A 429 19.45 11.52 0.21
C GLY A 429 18.01 11.18 -0.15
N ALA A 430 17.65 11.22 -1.45
CA ALA A 430 16.30 10.85 -1.93
C ALA A 430 15.94 9.39 -1.64
N PHE A 431 16.92 8.49 -1.60
CA PHE A 431 16.74 7.09 -1.22
C PHE A 431 17.13 6.79 0.24
N MET A 432 17.10 7.81 1.11
CA MET A 432 17.35 7.71 2.56
C MET A 432 18.77 7.26 2.96
N PHE A 433 19.78 7.58 2.15
CA PHE A 433 21.20 7.43 2.48
C PHE A 433 21.89 8.78 2.69
N GLY A 434 21.17 9.78 3.26
CA GLY A 434 21.74 11.11 3.52
C GLY A 434 22.70 11.13 4.70
N GLY A 435 23.63 12.11 4.71
CA GLY A 435 24.58 12.35 5.79
C GLY A 435 25.46 11.14 6.11
N GLU A 436 25.60 10.79 7.39
CA GLU A 436 26.43 9.67 7.88
C GLU A 436 26.06 8.31 7.29
N ALA A 437 24.82 8.14 6.79
CA ALA A 437 24.39 6.88 6.19
C ALA A 437 25.12 6.59 4.87
N SER A 438 25.57 7.60 4.15
CA SER A 438 26.35 7.46 2.90
C SER A 438 27.76 6.88 3.12
N GLU A 439 28.33 7.09 4.30
CA GLU A 439 29.66 6.61 4.66
C GLU A 439 29.68 5.18 5.20
N LYS A 440 28.50 4.63 5.54
CA LYS A 440 28.38 3.25 6.04
C LYS A 440 28.87 2.25 5.00
N LYS A 441 29.53 1.19 5.46
CA LYS A 441 29.92 0.07 4.59
C LYS A 441 28.68 -0.76 4.22
N VAL A 442 28.64 -1.29 2.99
CA VAL A 442 27.54 -2.11 2.48
C VAL A 442 27.24 -3.32 3.38
N LYS A 443 28.24 -3.93 4.00
CA LYS A 443 28.05 -5.07 4.90
C LYS A 443 27.21 -4.78 6.14
N VAL A 444 27.12 -3.50 6.58
CA VAL A 444 26.37 -3.08 7.78
C VAL A 444 24.91 -2.79 7.45
N LEU A 445 24.56 -2.68 6.16
CA LEU A 445 23.23 -2.37 5.70
C LEU A 445 22.26 -3.53 5.92
N SER A 446 21.03 -3.20 6.27
CA SER A 446 19.90 -4.15 6.26
C SER A 446 19.58 -4.62 4.83
N GLY A 447 18.84 -5.72 4.70
CA GLY A 447 18.43 -6.23 3.38
C GLY A 447 17.70 -5.21 2.53
N GLY A 448 16.77 -4.43 3.12
CA GLY A 448 16.05 -3.37 2.43
C GLY A 448 16.94 -2.20 2.01
N GLU A 449 17.93 -1.81 2.82
CA GLU A 449 18.91 -0.79 2.45
C GLU A 449 19.80 -1.27 1.31
N ARG A 450 20.25 -2.52 1.32
CA ARG A 450 21.02 -3.11 0.21
C ARG A 450 20.21 -3.12 -1.09
N SER A 451 18.92 -3.48 -1.04
CA SER A 451 18.04 -3.46 -2.21
C SER A 451 17.88 -2.05 -2.79
N ARG A 452 17.70 -1.03 -1.94
CA ARG A 452 17.65 0.37 -2.37
C ARG A 452 18.95 0.82 -3.04
N LEU A 453 20.10 0.46 -2.45
CA LEU A 453 21.41 0.79 -3.02
C LEU A 453 21.62 0.13 -4.38
N ALA A 454 21.25 -1.15 -4.52
CA ALA A 454 21.32 -1.87 -5.79
C ALA A 454 20.42 -1.22 -6.86
N MET A 455 19.23 -0.74 -6.47
CA MET A 455 18.33 0.00 -7.35
C MET A 455 18.95 1.31 -7.84
N ILE A 456 19.52 2.13 -6.95
CA ILE A 456 20.20 3.37 -7.34
C ILE A 456 21.32 3.06 -8.34
N ARG A 457 22.16 2.05 -8.05
CA ARG A 457 23.24 1.63 -8.94
C ARG A 457 22.72 1.27 -10.34
N LEU A 458 21.59 0.55 -10.43
CA LEU A 458 20.98 0.19 -11.70
C LEU A 458 20.48 1.42 -12.47
N LEU A 459 19.77 2.33 -11.80
CA LEU A 459 19.22 3.54 -12.41
C LEU A 459 20.29 4.48 -12.96
N LEU A 460 21.50 4.42 -12.42
CA LEU A 460 22.65 5.20 -12.87
C LEU A 460 23.50 4.49 -13.95
N SER A 461 23.14 3.27 -14.33
CA SER A 461 23.80 2.54 -15.41
C SER A 461 23.27 2.99 -16.78
N PRO A 462 24.11 3.06 -17.83
CA PRO A 462 23.66 3.43 -19.17
C PRO A 462 22.92 2.27 -19.84
N VAL A 463 21.62 2.17 -19.58
CA VAL A 463 20.73 1.12 -20.10
C VAL A 463 19.58 1.74 -20.88
N ASN A 464 19.06 1.04 -21.91
CA ASN A 464 17.90 1.47 -22.68
C ASN A 464 16.70 0.52 -22.55
N PHE A 465 16.89 -0.57 -21.80
CA PHE A 465 15.85 -1.53 -21.49
C PHE A 465 15.94 -1.92 -20.01
N LEU A 466 14.89 -1.65 -19.25
CA LEU A 466 14.83 -1.98 -17.82
C LEU A 466 13.93 -3.18 -17.61
N ILE A 467 14.37 -4.13 -16.80
CA ILE A 467 13.56 -5.20 -16.25
C ILE A 467 13.62 -5.10 -14.73
N LEU A 468 12.46 -4.86 -14.12
CA LEU A 468 12.33 -4.67 -12.69
C LEU A 468 11.44 -5.77 -12.12
N ASP A 469 12.01 -6.69 -11.35
CA ASP A 469 11.30 -7.81 -10.70
C ASP A 469 11.05 -7.48 -9.23
N GLU A 470 9.80 -7.17 -8.89
CA GLU A 470 9.33 -6.73 -7.57
C GLU A 470 10.16 -5.57 -6.96
N PRO A 471 10.32 -4.45 -7.70
CA PRO A 471 11.18 -3.35 -7.28
C PRO A 471 10.66 -2.60 -6.05
N THR A 472 9.39 -2.73 -5.74
CA THR A 472 8.72 -2.04 -4.61
C THR A 472 8.86 -2.76 -3.28
N ASN A 473 9.32 -4.03 -3.28
CA ASN A 473 9.53 -4.79 -2.07
C ASN A 473 10.60 -4.12 -1.20
N HIS A 474 10.31 -3.93 0.08
CA HIS A 474 11.16 -3.28 1.08
C HIS A 474 11.42 -1.78 0.85
N LEU A 475 10.75 -1.14 -0.12
CA LEU A 475 10.76 0.31 -0.27
C LEU A 475 9.67 0.94 0.60
N ASP A 476 10.00 2.04 1.25
CA ASP A 476 9.00 2.90 1.88
C ASP A 476 8.27 3.76 0.84
N MET A 477 7.15 4.35 1.24
CA MET A 477 6.30 5.13 0.33
C MET A 477 7.05 6.26 -0.39
N PRO A 478 7.90 7.09 0.28
CA PRO A 478 8.66 8.11 -0.41
C PRO A 478 9.64 7.56 -1.46
N SER A 479 10.34 6.46 -1.13
CA SER A 479 11.27 5.83 -2.07
C SER A 479 10.55 5.21 -3.28
N LYS A 480 9.32 4.69 -3.09
CA LYS A 480 8.46 4.22 -4.20
C LYS A 480 8.09 5.36 -5.13
N ASP A 481 7.72 6.54 -4.60
CA ASP A 481 7.38 7.71 -5.39
C ASP A 481 8.58 8.19 -6.22
N VAL A 482 9.77 8.27 -5.62
CA VAL A 482 11.01 8.62 -6.33
C VAL A 482 11.30 7.63 -7.45
N LEU A 483 11.16 6.33 -7.19
CA LEU A 483 11.36 5.29 -8.20
C LEU A 483 10.33 5.40 -9.34
N LYS A 484 9.06 5.61 -9.01
CA LYS A 484 7.98 5.78 -9.98
C LYS A 484 8.25 6.95 -10.92
N GLU A 485 8.61 8.11 -10.37
CA GLU A 485 8.94 9.29 -11.15
C GLU A 485 10.22 9.10 -11.99
N ALA A 486 11.22 8.40 -11.45
CA ALA A 486 12.41 8.05 -12.21
C ALA A 486 12.07 7.18 -13.43
N ILE A 487 11.27 6.13 -13.26
CA ILE A 487 10.87 5.26 -14.36
C ILE A 487 9.96 6.00 -15.37
N LYS A 488 9.11 6.93 -14.91
CA LYS A 488 8.32 7.78 -15.82
C LYS A 488 9.22 8.64 -16.71
N ALA A 489 10.27 9.21 -16.15
CA ALA A 489 11.25 10.04 -16.85
C ALA A 489 12.20 9.23 -17.74
N PHE A 490 12.22 7.90 -17.64
CA PHE A 490 13.06 7.03 -18.44
C PHE A 490 12.54 6.93 -19.87
N ASP A 491 13.35 7.36 -20.85
CA ASP A 491 13.01 7.33 -22.28
C ASP A 491 13.10 5.93 -22.92
N GLY A 492 13.66 4.96 -22.21
CA GLY A 492 13.79 3.57 -22.66
C GLY A 492 12.52 2.75 -22.47
N THR A 493 12.64 1.48 -22.78
CA THR A 493 11.58 0.47 -22.60
C THR A 493 11.69 -0.17 -21.21
N ALA A 494 10.58 -0.49 -20.56
CA ALA A 494 10.61 -1.14 -19.25
C ALA A 494 9.60 -2.29 -19.16
N ILE A 495 10.04 -3.41 -18.59
CA ILE A 495 9.19 -4.48 -18.06
C ILE A 495 9.19 -4.36 -16.54
N ILE A 496 8.01 -4.31 -15.95
CA ILE A 496 7.82 -4.16 -14.51
C ILE A 496 6.98 -5.33 -14.01
N VAL A 497 7.58 -6.20 -13.22
CA VAL A 497 6.86 -7.23 -12.47
C VAL A 497 6.57 -6.66 -11.10
N SER A 498 5.31 -6.38 -10.78
CA SER A 498 4.94 -5.85 -9.47
C SER A 498 3.50 -6.17 -9.12
N HIS A 499 3.25 -6.30 -7.81
CA HIS A 499 1.91 -6.46 -7.24
C HIS A 499 1.37 -5.15 -6.65
N ASP A 500 2.13 -4.07 -6.69
CA ASP A 500 1.76 -2.74 -6.20
C ASP A 500 0.93 -1.99 -7.26
N ARG A 501 -0.39 -1.95 -7.05
CA ARG A 501 -1.36 -1.33 -7.98
C ARG A 501 -1.09 0.17 -8.17
N GLU A 502 -0.81 0.88 -7.08
CA GLU A 502 -0.58 2.33 -7.12
C GLU A 502 0.76 2.68 -7.77
N PHE A 503 1.77 1.84 -7.58
CA PHE A 503 3.03 1.99 -8.27
C PHE A 503 2.88 1.84 -9.79
N LEU A 504 2.12 0.85 -10.24
CA LEU A 504 1.87 0.60 -11.68
C LEU A 504 0.94 1.63 -12.31
N ASP A 505 0.07 2.29 -11.52
CA ASP A 505 -0.90 3.26 -12.02
C ASP A 505 -0.23 4.48 -12.66
N GLY A 506 -0.66 4.83 -13.88
CA GLY A 506 -0.09 5.93 -14.66
C GLY A 506 1.39 5.75 -15.03
N LEU A 507 1.97 4.55 -14.82
CA LEU A 507 3.33 4.19 -15.22
C LEU A 507 3.32 3.27 -16.44
N VAL A 508 2.40 2.31 -16.50
CA VAL A 508 2.33 1.32 -17.57
C VAL A 508 1.16 1.61 -18.51
N SER A 509 1.37 1.34 -19.79
CA SER A 509 0.37 1.51 -20.86
C SER A 509 -0.24 0.19 -21.33
N LYS A 510 0.33 -0.94 -20.86
CA LYS A 510 -0.04 -2.27 -21.27
C LYS A 510 0.25 -3.26 -20.15
N VAL A 511 -0.64 -4.22 -19.95
CA VAL A 511 -0.53 -5.26 -18.93
C VAL A 511 -0.52 -6.63 -19.60
N TYR A 512 0.45 -7.47 -19.25
CA TYR A 512 0.50 -8.89 -19.62
C TYR A 512 0.10 -9.73 -18.42
N GLU A 513 -1.05 -10.38 -18.52
CA GLU A 513 -1.58 -11.28 -17.49
C GLU A 513 -1.03 -12.69 -17.69
N PHE A 514 -0.45 -13.23 -16.61
CA PHE A 514 -0.02 -14.62 -16.53
C PHE A 514 -1.08 -15.41 -15.75
N ALA A 515 -1.79 -16.32 -16.46
CA ALA A 515 -2.81 -17.17 -15.87
C ALA A 515 -2.88 -18.52 -16.59
N ASP A 516 -2.94 -19.61 -15.83
CA ASP A 516 -3.11 -20.98 -16.33
C ASP A 516 -2.11 -21.39 -17.44
N GLY A 517 -0.85 -20.99 -17.27
CA GLY A 517 0.22 -21.29 -18.23
C GLY A 517 0.13 -20.53 -19.55
N LYS A 518 -0.67 -19.46 -19.62
CA LYS A 518 -0.82 -18.58 -20.78
C LYS A 518 -0.52 -17.14 -20.42
N VAL A 519 -0.14 -16.36 -21.41
CA VAL A 519 0.05 -14.91 -21.28
C VAL A 519 -0.97 -14.21 -22.17
N ARG A 520 -1.74 -13.29 -21.57
CA ARG A 520 -2.75 -12.47 -22.26
C ARG A 520 -2.34 -11.01 -22.23
N GLU A 521 -2.52 -10.32 -23.34
CA GLU A 521 -2.27 -8.89 -23.44
C GLU A 521 -3.55 -8.10 -23.14
N HIS A 522 -3.45 -7.13 -22.23
CA HIS A 522 -4.48 -6.14 -21.93
C HIS A 522 -3.95 -4.75 -22.25
N ILE A 523 -4.65 -4.03 -23.11
CA ILE A 523 -4.32 -2.66 -23.48
C ILE A 523 -4.94 -1.73 -22.44
N GLY A 524 -4.14 -0.84 -21.86
CA GLY A 524 -4.57 0.08 -20.82
C GLY A 524 -3.70 0.00 -19.56
N GLY A 525 -4.09 0.75 -18.53
CA GLY A 525 -3.43 0.77 -17.24
C GLY A 525 -3.81 -0.41 -16.33
N ILE A 526 -3.25 -0.42 -15.12
CA ILE A 526 -3.53 -1.49 -14.15
C ILE A 526 -4.99 -1.49 -13.70
N TYR A 527 -5.63 -0.34 -13.54
CA TYR A 527 -7.03 -0.26 -13.13
C TYR A 527 -8.01 -0.67 -14.23
N ASP A 528 -7.66 -0.44 -15.53
CA ASP A 528 -8.45 -0.94 -16.66
C ASP A 528 -8.44 -2.48 -16.68
N TYR A 529 -7.29 -3.10 -16.39
CA TYR A 529 -7.14 -4.54 -16.24
C TYR A 529 -7.96 -5.07 -15.04
N LEU A 530 -7.89 -4.44 -13.87
CA LEU A 530 -8.63 -4.88 -12.68
C LEU A 530 -10.14 -4.81 -12.89
N SER A 531 -10.67 -3.74 -13.49
CA SER A 531 -12.09 -3.62 -13.81
C SER A 531 -12.57 -4.71 -14.77
N SER A 532 -11.73 -5.11 -15.73
CA SER A 532 -12.06 -6.19 -16.68
C SER A 532 -12.16 -7.57 -15.99
N ILE A 533 -11.43 -7.81 -14.91
CA ILE A 533 -11.52 -9.04 -14.12
C ILE A 533 -12.78 -9.06 -13.28
N ASP A 534 -13.11 -7.93 -12.63
CA ASP A 534 -14.30 -7.82 -11.78
C ASP A 534 -15.58 -8.06 -12.62
N ASP A 535 -15.66 -7.49 -13.82
CA ASP A 535 -16.76 -7.72 -14.76
C ASP A 535 -16.85 -9.18 -15.20
N ALA A 536 -15.72 -9.85 -15.44
CA ALA A 536 -15.67 -11.26 -15.82
C ALA A 536 -16.09 -12.19 -14.66
N SER A 537 -15.76 -11.85 -13.41
CA SER A 537 -16.14 -12.63 -12.23
C SER A 537 -17.65 -12.56 -11.96
N ILE A 538 -18.27 -11.40 -12.12
CA ILE A 538 -19.71 -11.19 -11.99
C ILE A 538 -20.48 -11.99 -13.08
N ALA A 539 -19.92 -12.09 -14.30
CA ALA A 539 -20.52 -12.84 -15.40
C ALA A 539 -20.48 -14.37 -15.18
N VAL A 540 -19.54 -14.89 -14.38
CA VAL A 540 -19.42 -16.33 -14.08
C VAL A 540 -20.37 -16.75 -12.95
N GLU A 541 -20.63 -15.91 -11.96
CA GLU A 541 -21.57 -16.21 -10.87
C GLU A 541 -23.05 -16.19 -11.31
N SER A 542 -23.36 -15.61 -12.46
CA SER A 542 -24.72 -15.52 -13.00
C SER A 542 -25.18 -16.69 -13.89
N LYS A 543 -24.39 -17.77 -14.04
CA LYS A 543 -24.81 -18.96 -14.78
C LYS A 543 -25.31 -20.06 -13.83
N PRO A 544 -26.63 -20.35 -13.80
CA PRO A 544 -27.12 -21.53 -13.09
C PRO A 544 -26.69 -22.79 -13.83
N SER A 545 -26.16 -23.75 -13.09
CA SER A 545 -25.83 -25.09 -13.56
C SER A 545 -27.10 -25.82 -13.99
N THR A 546 -27.28 -26.03 -15.29
CA THR A 546 -28.26 -26.99 -15.82
C THR A 546 -27.57 -28.00 -16.72
N THR A 547 -27.62 -29.25 -16.30
CA THR A 547 -27.30 -30.45 -17.06
C THR A 547 -28.16 -30.56 -18.34
N PRO A 548 -27.62 -31.07 -19.44
CA PRO A 548 -28.36 -31.16 -20.69
C PRO A 548 -29.24 -32.40 -20.76
N ASN A 549 -30.55 -32.22 -20.94
CA ASN A 549 -31.40 -33.26 -21.52
C ASN A 549 -31.95 -32.76 -22.85
N LYS A 550 -31.69 -33.56 -23.89
CA LYS A 550 -32.25 -33.42 -25.25
C LYS A 550 -33.76 -33.68 -25.24
N THR A 551 -34.56 -32.88 -25.90
CA THR A 551 -35.49 -33.30 -26.99
C THR A 551 -36.35 -32.12 -27.43
N GLU A 552 -36.30 -31.91 -28.77
CA GLU A 552 -37.34 -31.47 -29.74
C GLU A 552 -38.22 -30.23 -29.52
N ALA A 553 -38.02 -29.35 -30.42
CA ALA A 553 -38.95 -28.59 -31.28
C ALA A 553 -40.36 -28.20 -30.79
N ALA A 554 -40.62 -26.92 -30.74
CA ALA A 554 -41.60 -26.24 -31.62
C ALA A 554 -41.85 -24.79 -31.19
N LYS A 555 -41.91 -23.96 -32.20
CA LYS A 555 -42.44 -22.62 -32.34
C LYS A 555 -43.38 -22.13 -31.20
N ALA A 556 -43.12 -20.95 -30.66
CA ALA A 556 -44.10 -19.85 -30.69
C ALA A 556 -43.56 -18.62 -29.96
N SER A 557 -43.72 -17.50 -30.67
CA SER A 557 -44.06 -16.14 -30.25
C SER A 557 -43.08 -15.32 -29.41
N ALA A 558 -42.62 -14.30 -30.08
CA ALA A 558 -42.13 -13.04 -29.61
C ALA A 558 -43.08 -12.45 -28.54
N GLU A 559 -42.48 -12.14 -27.36
CA GLU A 559 -42.89 -11.09 -26.43
C GLU A 559 -41.95 -11.19 -25.20
N ASP A 560 -40.88 -10.40 -25.24
CA ASP A 560 -40.19 -9.82 -24.05
C ASP A 560 -38.88 -9.15 -24.49
N THR A 561 -39.02 -8.02 -25.18
CA THR A 561 -37.90 -7.13 -25.48
C THR A 561 -38.23 -5.66 -25.19
N SER A 562 -39.13 -5.38 -24.23
CA SER A 562 -39.50 -4.01 -23.88
C SER A 562 -38.78 -3.45 -22.64
N SER A 563 -38.33 -4.27 -21.68
CA SER A 563 -37.67 -3.81 -20.45
C SER A 563 -36.22 -3.33 -20.68
N ASP A 564 -35.47 -4.00 -21.55
CA ASP A 564 -34.08 -3.60 -21.82
C ASP A 564 -33.95 -2.35 -22.70
N LYS A 565 -34.98 -2.01 -23.49
CA LYS A 565 -34.97 -0.80 -24.32
C LYS A 565 -35.30 0.47 -23.53
N GLU A 566 -36.14 0.40 -22.53
CA GLU A 566 -36.41 1.53 -21.62
C GLU A 566 -35.19 1.85 -20.78
N SER A 567 -34.54 0.90 -20.17
CA SER A 567 -33.32 1.07 -19.40
C SER A 567 -32.15 1.68 -20.21
N TYR A 568 -32.00 1.31 -21.48
CA TYR A 568 -30.97 1.85 -22.35
C TYR A 568 -31.25 3.31 -22.79
N ALA A 569 -32.53 3.65 -23.03
CA ALA A 569 -32.93 5.03 -23.37
C ALA A 569 -32.76 5.97 -22.17
N GLU A 570 -33.17 5.55 -20.97
CA GLU A 570 -32.99 6.32 -19.74
C GLU A 570 -31.51 6.51 -19.40
N ARG A 571 -30.70 5.46 -19.55
CA ARG A 571 -29.23 5.54 -19.35
C ARG A 571 -28.57 6.53 -20.32
N LYS A 572 -29.02 6.55 -21.59
CA LYS A 572 -28.52 7.48 -22.60
C LYS A 572 -28.95 8.93 -22.33
N GLU A 573 -30.17 9.16 -21.86
CA GLU A 573 -30.62 10.48 -21.44
C GLU A 573 -29.88 10.98 -20.20
N ARG A 574 -29.63 10.10 -19.24
CA ARG A 574 -28.87 10.39 -18.02
C ARG A 574 -27.43 10.79 -18.36
N MET A 575 -26.74 10.03 -19.21
CA MET A 575 -25.39 10.37 -19.68
C MET A 575 -25.36 11.72 -20.42
N LYS A 576 -26.40 12.04 -21.19
CA LYS A 576 -26.51 13.36 -21.83
C LYS A 576 -26.70 14.49 -20.79
N LYS A 577 -27.45 14.24 -19.71
CA LYS A 577 -27.62 15.21 -18.62
C LYS A 577 -26.33 15.43 -17.87
N ILE A 578 -25.60 14.38 -17.53
CA ILE A 578 -24.28 14.44 -16.87
C ILE A 578 -23.32 15.26 -17.76
N SER A 579 -23.18 14.94 -19.03
CA SER A 579 -22.28 15.66 -19.94
C SER A 579 -22.66 17.14 -20.16
N ARG A 580 -23.95 17.50 -20.02
CA ARG A 580 -24.38 18.91 -20.05
C ARG A 580 -24.02 19.65 -18.76
N LEU A 581 -24.21 19.02 -17.62
CA LEU A 581 -23.85 19.59 -16.32
C LEU A 581 -22.33 19.74 -16.16
N GLU A 582 -21.54 18.77 -16.59
CA GLU A 582 -20.08 18.89 -16.61
C GLU A 582 -19.58 20.07 -17.44
N LYS A 583 -20.21 20.29 -18.60
CA LYS A 583 -19.89 21.47 -19.45
C LYS A 583 -20.30 22.76 -18.78
N ALA A 584 -21.47 22.81 -18.12
CA ALA A 584 -21.93 23.97 -17.41
C ALA A 584 -21.03 24.33 -16.23
N VAL A 585 -20.66 23.35 -15.40
CA VAL A 585 -19.70 23.52 -14.29
C VAL A 585 -18.36 24.07 -14.80
N LYS A 586 -17.79 23.48 -15.86
CA LYS A 586 -16.53 23.92 -16.44
C LYS A 586 -16.58 25.34 -17.05
N GLU A 587 -17.74 25.74 -17.57
CA GLU A 587 -17.95 27.10 -18.10
C GLU A 587 -18.11 28.13 -16.97
N SER A 588 -18.81 27.78 -15.88
CA SER A 588 -18.91 28.63 -14.69
C SER A 588 -17.54 28.79 -14.01
N GLU A 589 -16.73 27.72 -13.87
CA GLU A 589 -15.35 27.80 -13.34
C GLU A 589 -14.46 28.77 -14.14
N ARG A 590 -14.58 28.72 -15.48
CA ARG A 590 -13.82 29.62 -16.33
C ARG A 590 -14.24 31.10 -16.14
N LYS A 591 -15.56 31.36 -15.98
CA LYS A 591 -16.07 32.71 -15.76
C LYS A 591 -15.69 33.24 -14.39
N ILE A 592 -15.80 32.42 -13.35
CA ILE A 592 -15.35 32.71 -11.98
C ILE A 592 -13.90 33.15 -12.00
N GLY A 593 -12.99 32.36 -12.62
CA GLY A 593 -11.57 32.71 -12.73
C GLY A 593 -11.33 34.05 -13.44
N GLN A 594 -12.08 34.36 -14.52
CA GLN A 594 -11.96 35.64 -15.22
C GLN A 594 -12.43 36.83 -14.37
N MET A 595 -13.51 36.64 -13.58
CA MET A 595 -14.01 37.67 -12.68
C MET A 595 -13.10 37.89 -11.48
N GLU A 596 -12.51 36.85 -10.91
CA GLU A 596 -11.52 36.94 -9.84
C GLU A 596 -10.24 37.67 -10.29
N ASP A 597 -9.74 37.38 -11.48
CA ASP A 597 -8.58 38.08 -12.04
C ASP A 597 -8.91 39.57 -12.27
N ARG A 598 -10.13 39.85 -12.77
CA ARG A 598 -10.59 41.24 -12.95
C ARG A 598 -10.76 41.99 -11.62
N LEU A 599 -11.25 41.33 -10.58
CA LEU A 599 -11.33 41.93 -9.24
C LEU A 599 -9.96 42.21 -8.66
N LYS A 600 -8.96 41.34 -8.88
CA LYS A 600 -7.57 41.61 -8.47
C LYS A 600 -6.99 42.82 -9.17
N GLU A 601 -7.20 42.94 -10.51
CA GLU A 601 -6.75 44.12 -11.26
C GLU A 601 -7.40 45.41 -10.72
N LEU A 602 -8.70 45.37 -10.44
CA LEU A 602 -9.41 46.52 -9.89
C LEU A 602 -8.95 46.88 -8.47
N ASP A 603 -8.65 45.87 -7.64
CA ASP A 603 -8.08 46.06 -6.30
C ASP A 603 -6.68 46.73 -6.38
N GLU A 604 -5.81 46.29 -7.28
CA GLU A 604 -4.51 46.91 -7.49
C GLU A 604 -4.61 48.36 -7.94
N ILE A 605 -5.58 48.67 -8.80
CA ILE A 605 -5.84 50.05 -9.27
C ILE A 605 -6.41 50.92 -8.15
N LEU A 606 -7.35 50.40 -7.35
CA LEU A 606 -7.98 51.11 -6.23
C LEU A 606 -7.01 51.32 -5.05
N CYS A 607 -5.98 50.49 -4.90
CA CYS A 607 -4.93 50.67 -3.89
C CYS A 607 -4.03 51.89 -4.16
N GLN A 608 -4.06 52.49 -5.36
CA GLN A 608 -3.29 53.71 -5.66
C GLN A 608 -4.02 54.92 -5.08
N PRO A 609 -3.35 55.82 -4.35
CA PRO A 609 -3.99 56.96 -3.67
C PRO A 609 -4.73 57.91 -4.59
N GLU A 610 -4.40 57.96 -5.87
CA GLU A 610 -5.02 58.82 -6.89
C GLU A 610 -6.39 58.28 -7.35
N ASN A 611 -6.60 56.96 -7.28
CA ASN A 611 -7.79 56.28 -7.79
C ASN A 611 -8.77 55.83 -6.69
N ALA A 612 -8.40 55.97 -5.44
CA ALA A 612 -9.18 55.49 -4.28
C ALA A 612 -10.58 56.10 -4.14
N SER A 613 -10.88 57.24 -4.82
CA SER A 613 -12.16 57.93 -4.79
C SER A 613 -12.88 57.93 -6.14
N ASP A 614 -12.44 57.17 -7.12
CA ASP A 614 -13.10 57.11 -8.43
C ASP A 614 -14.36 56.24 -8.36
N MET A 615 -15.52 56.94 -8.38
CA MET A 615 -16.85 56.32 -8.30
C MET A 615 -17.14 55.33 -9.44
N LYS A 616 -16.46 55.44 -10.59
CA LYS A 616 -16.65 54.49 -11.71
C LYS A 616 -15.97 53.17 -11.42
N LEU A 617 -14.73 53.20 -10.92
CA LEU A 617 -13.98 52.00 -10.54
C LEU A 617 -14.64 51.26 -9.37
N ILE A 618 -15.17 52.00 -8.38
CA ILE A 618 -15.91 51.43 -7.25
C ILE A 618 -17.21 50.77 -7.71
N THR A 619 -17.91 51.38 -8.68
CA THR A 619 -19.14 50.82 -9.25
C THR A 619 -18.84 49.58 -10.08
N GLU A 620 -17.75 49.58 -10.85
CA GLU A 620 -17.30 48.40 -11.61
C GLU A 620 -16.89 47.25 -10.67
N TYR A 621 -16.14 47.55 -9.62
CA TYR A 621 -15.77 46.56 -8.60
C TYR A 621 -16.98 45.91 -7.93
N THR A 622 -17.94 46.73 -7.47
CA THR A 622 -19.17 46.22 -6.82
C THR A 622 -20.05 45.44 -7.77
N SER A 623 -20.15 45.83 -9.04
CA SER A 623 -20.93 45.09 -10.04
C SER A 623 -20.26 43.77 -10.43
N THR A 624 -18.94 43.75 -10.56
CA THR A 624 -18.16 42.53 -10.85
C THR A 624 -18.22 41.55 -9.68
N LYS A 625 -18.13 42.06 -8.44
CA LYS A 625 -18.28 41.23 -7.24
C LYS A 625 -19.65 40.58 -7.14
N LYS A 626 -20.71 41.33 -7.42
CA LYS A 626 -22.08 40.80 -7.43
C LYS A 626 -22.27 39.74 -8.53
N ALA A 627 -21.71 39.98 -9.72
CA ALA A 627 -21.74 39.00 -10.80
C ALA A 627 -20.96 37.73 -10.48
N LEU A 628 -19.86 37.84 -9.71
CA LEU A 628 -19.09 36.71 -9.21
C LEU A 628 -19.95 35.86 -8.24
N ASP A 629 -20.59 36.50 -7.26
CA ASP A 629 -21.43 35.80 -6.28
C ASP A 629 -22.58 35.04 -6.97
N GLU A 630 -23.22 35.65 -7.98
CA GLU A 630 -24.30 35.03 -8.78
C GLU A 630 -23.79 33.83 -9.63
N GLU A 631 -22.54 33.87 -10.13
CA GLU A 631 -22.00 32.76 -10.92
C GLU A 631 -21.47 31.63 -10.03
N VAL A 632 -21.00 31.93 -8.80
CA VAL A 632 -20.65 30.94 -7.77
C VAL A 632 -21.89 30.17 -7.32
N GLU A 633 -23.03 30.84 -7.07
CA GLU A 633 -24.29 30.16 -6.76
C GLU A 633 -24.72 29.18 -7.86
N LYS A 634 -24.63 29.59 -9.13
CA LYS A 634 -24.91 28.67 -10.26
C LYS A 634 -23.94 27.51 -10.37
N TRP A 635 -22.69 27.74 -10.06
CA TRP A 635 -21.68 26.67 -10.03
C TRP A 635 -21.97 25.65 -8.93
N GLU A 636 -22.33 26.11 -7.73
CA GLU A 636 -22.73 25.25 -6.62
C GLU A 636 -23.98 24.42 -6.94
N GLU A 637 -25.05 25.06 -7.50
CA GLU A 637 -26.26 24.33 -7.89
C GLU A 637 -25.98 23.24 -8.94
N ASN A 638 -25.18 23.54 -9.97
CA ASN A 638 -24.83 22.56 -11.00
C ASN A 638 -23.94 21.45 -10.48
N SER A 639 -23.03 21.75 -9.54
CA SER A 639 -22.15 20.77 -8.90
C SER A 639 -22.93 19.80 -8.03
N ILE A 640 -23.88 20.29 -7.22
CA ILE A 640 -24.76 19.45 -6.39
C ILE A 640 -25.62 18.54 -7.29
N MET A 641 -26.20 19.08 -8.37
CA MET A 641 -26.96 18.24 -9.32
C MET A 641 -26.12 17.18 -10.01
N LEU A 642 -24.85 17.48 -10.29
CA LEU A 642 -23.91 16.52 -10.87
C LEU A 642 -23.56 15.40 -9.88
N GLU A 643 -23.31 15.73 -8.61
CA GLU A 643 -23.06 14.76 -7.55
C GLU A 643 -24.27 13.86 -7.30
N GLU A 644 -25.49 14.40 -7.23
CA GLU A 644 -26.72 13.62 -7.06
C GLU A 644 -26.96 12.62 -8.21
N LEU A 645 -26.58 12.98 -9.43
CA LEU A 645 -26.69 12.09 -10.60
C LEU A 645 -25.58 11.04 -10.62
N ASN A 646 -24.42 11.30 -10.02
CA ASN A 646 -23.31 10.37 -9.90
C ASN A 646 -23.49 9.38 -8.73
N ILE A 647 -24.10 9.77 -7.62
CA ILE A 647 -24.39 8.91 -6.46
C ILE A 647 -25.46 7.83 -6.77
N LYS A 648 -26.29 8.06 -7.79
CA LYS A 648 -27.30 7.10 -8.24
C LYS A 648 -26.78 6.05 -9.26
N ASN A 649 -25.44 5.94 -9.40
CA ASN A 649 -24.81 4.91 -10.23
C ASN A 649 -24.54 3.65 -9.42
#